data_59171960c06b6f5ba0107a1f65c481a1
#
_entry.id   59171960c06b6f5ba0107a1f65c481a1
#
_cell.length_a   1.000
_cell.length_b   1.000
_cell.length_c   1.000
_cell.angle_alpha   90.00
_cell.angle_beta   90.00
_cell.angle_gamma   90.00
#
_symmetry.space_group_name_H-M   'P 1'
#
loop_
_entity.id
_entity.type
_entity.pdbx_description
1 polymer ?
#
loop_
_entity_poly.entity_id
_entity_poly.type
_entity_poly.pdbx_seq_one_letter_code
_entity_poly.pdbx_strand_id
1 'polypeptide(L)'
;MTRIIRTLVARFTKAVRKITMAALFAATLLAPITAQAQDTPILKLKENNKLHANGDGHFVYEIKLPVALYTALKKNTTNTAVLARKMGLSDQNAILEEMKGDWLDGDSTLKLEFTSRGVARSVKGDTWELRLFEGTDTDLVAVADGTAVLTQAAQIPGLGLCTSTIRIALPAGATDVKAHKNPSRLTYRLPGETITTGEAKAEFDVEYKEQVMSSLAKALSNKQFSALWTARTKFKNTGEQTIKDYRVRFRIAEYAPTWSPWSGTAIVVPGQTVVDGYFPVFEMEKIGKLTGQTKVSMEIQYQYKQANGKLVEDAETREFTLLSRNQVYYSSLKPEDCADWSDRFNLGAVVVASFVTHEDPVIQQAAGRVAKWVGGANAAGSDEEALKYMSAVYLFMGENIAYQTPPGGENDKKFIQHVKYGRDVLKNKAGTCIDLAILYGSMCQSVGLEPVLYNIPGHCFPAVKLPRSGRVIPVESTMIGKASFEDAVKYAQEKHIQPMRNGQLPYDEAQIAKYHKQGAVPMDLPNVGEDPLDKWGVKMPTPQVNRGANTNTNGNNGNGRNGGNQQPMVQNSILGTWQTSFKSNGMSVGGAFTLKADGGFEGAWVMKGPYGTNQVSDTGTWSLKGNKLTIRGDSTGTVVRTINLAGDKLDMEVAEFGMTVTWTRVK
;
A
#
# COMPACT_ATOMS: atom_id res chain seq x y z
N MET A 1 -13.47 -25.51 -3.31
CA MET A 1 -13.07 -24.87 -2.07
C MET A 1 -12.12 -23.66 -2.29
N THR A 2 -11.08 -23.77 -3.11
CA THR A 2 -10.09 -22.69 -3.38
C THR A 2 -10.67 -21.43 -4.06
N ARG A 3 -11.74 -21.54 -4.84
CA ARG A 3 -12.38 -20.39 -5.52
C ARG A 3 -13.26 -19.56 -4.58
N ILE A 4 -13.83 -20.18 -3.56
CA ILE A 4 -14.67 -19.51 -2.54
C ILE A 4 -13.79 -18.71 -1.57
N ILE A 5 -12.61 -19.24 -1.20
CA ILE A 5 -11.66 -18.55 -0.31
C ILE A 5 -11.06 -17.30 -0.99
N ARG A 6 -10.76 -17.34 -2.30
CA ARG A 6 -10.26 -16.17 -3.05
C ARG A 6 -11.32 -15.06 -3.18
N THR A 7 -12.59 -15.43 -3.31
CA THR A 7 -13.69 -14.46 -3.38
C THR A 7 -14.00 -13.84 -2.02
N LEU A 8 -13.85 -14.60 -0.94
CA LEU A 8 -13.97 -14.10 0.44
C LEU A 8 -12.84 -13.13 0.79
N VAL A 9 -11.58 -13.44 0.47
CA VAL A 9 -10.44 -12.55 0.74
C VAL A 9 -10.52 -11.23 -0.05
N ALA A 10 -11.00 -11.25 -1.30
CA ALA A 10 -11.18 -10.03 -2.08
C ALA A 10 -12.38 -9.16 -1.60
N ARG A 11 -13.40 -9.77 -1.00
CA ARG A 11 -14.52 -9.06 -0.36
C ARG A 11 -14.15 -8.50 1.02
N PHE A 12 -13.27 -9.18 1.74
CA PHE A 12 -12.79 -8.79 3.07
C PHE A 12 -11.97 -7.49 3.06
N THR A 13 -11.18 -7.23 2.03
CA THR A 13 -10.30 -6.05 1.95
C THR A 13 -11.04 -4.72 1.81
N LYS A 14 -12.29 -4.70 1.38
CA LYS A 14 -13.10 -3.48 1.25
C LYS A 14 -13.86 -3.10 2.52
N ALA A 15 -14.35 -4.09 3.29
CA ALA A 15 -15.11 -3.87 4.53
C ALA A 15 -14.28 -3.29 5.69
N VAL A 16 -12.95 -3.41 5.59
CA VAL A 16 -12.02 -3.20 6.69
C VAL A 16 -11.46 -1.77 6.77
N ARG A 17 -11.73 -0.87 5.81
CA ARG A 17 -11.01 0.42 5.72
C ARG A 17 -11.11 1.31 6.96
N LYS A 18 -12.24 1.40 7.66
CA LYS A 18 -12.34 2.19 8.90
C LYS A 18 -11.79 1.47 10.13
N ILE A 19 -12.13 0.20 10.28
CA ILE A 19 -11.57 -0.65 11.35
C ILE A 19 -10.07 -0.87 11.08
N THR A 20 -9.65 -0.95 9.80
CA THR A 20 -8.25 -1.10 9.40
C THR A 20 -7.46 0.19 9.54
N MET A 21 -8.04 1.37 9.37
CA MET A 21 -7.33 2.62 9.64
C MET A 21 -7.05 2.77 11.14
N ALA A 22 -8.01 2.49 12.01
CA ALA A 22 -7.75 2.44 13.45
C ALA A 22 -6.80 1.29 13.81
N ALA A 23 -6.87 0.17 13.12
CA ALA A 23 -6.06 -1.03 13.34
C ALA A 23 -4.71 -1.03 12.61
N LEU A 24 -4.58 -0.41 11.44
CA LEU A 24 -3.27 -0.13 10.79
C LEU A 24 -2.48 0.90 11.56
N PHE A 25 -3.15 1.91 12.09
CA PHE A 25 -2.52 2.84 13.02
C PHE A 25 -2.01 2.12 14.28
N ALA A 26 -2.74 1.09 14.69
CA ALA A 26 -2.38 0.21 15.80
C ALA A 26 -1.29 -0.81 15.43
N ALA A 27 -1.33 -1.39 14.25
CA ALA A 27 -0.39 -2.42 13.81
C ALA A 27 1.01 -1.88 13.47
N THR A 28 1.14 -0.60 13.09
CA THR A 28 2.45 0.04 12.93
C THR A 28 3.17 0.28 14.24
N LEU A 29 2.48 0.12 15.40
CA LEU A 29 3.04 0.33 16.74
C LEU A 29 3.26 -0.94 17.55
N LEU A 30 2.91 -2.14 17.03
CA LEU A 30 3.00 -3.40 17.76
C LEU A 30 4.00 -4.37 17.12
N ALA A 31 4.99 -4.79 17.92
CA ALA A 31 5.71 -6.05 17.74
C ALA A 31 4.72 -7.24 17.78
N PRO A 32 5.03 -8.40 17.15
CA PRO A 32 4.08 -9.47 16.95
C PRO A 32 3.53 -10.00 18.27
N ILE A 33 2.29 -9.67 18.57
CA ILE A 33 1.49 -10.40 19.53
C ILE A 33 1.00 -11.64 18.80
N THR A 34 1.50 -12.80 19.16
CA THR A 34 1.01 -14.08 18.65
C THR A 34 -0.45 -14.23 19.06
N ALA A 35 -1.35 -14.06 18.11
CA ALA A 35 -2.78 -14.21 18.35
C ALA A 35 -3.13 -15.69 18.43
N GLN A 36 -3.40 -16.18 19.64
CA GLN A 36 -4.34 -17.27 19.82
C GLN A 36 -5.72 -16.75 19.40
N ALA A 37 -6.48 -17.58 18.66
CA ALA A 37 -7.85 -17.29 18.31
C ALA A 37 -8.67 -17.10 19.59
N GLN A 38 -8.89 -15.87 20.01
CA GLN A 38 -9.82 -15.52 21.07
C GLN A 38 -11.12 -15.06 20.45
N ASP A 39 -12.23 -15.67 20.84
CA ASP A 39 -13.59 -15.31 20.43
C ASP A 39 -14.05 -13.93 20.98
N THR A 40 -13.23 -13.30 21.81
CA THR A 40 -13.51 -11.97 22.38
C THR A 40 -12.96 -10.86 21.49
N PRO A 41 -13.78 -9.87 21.11
CA PRO A 41 -13.33 -8.74 20.31
C PRO A 41 -12.21 -7.97 21.02
N ILE A 42 -11.06 -7.84 20.34
CA ILE A 42 -9.89 -7.10 20.87
C ILE A 42 -10.09 -5.59 20.71
N LEU A 43 -10.75 -5.16 19.62
CA LEU A 43 -11.09 -3.77 19.38
C LEU A 43 -12.60 -3.62 19.24
N LYS A 44 -13.16 -2.71 20.02
CA LYS A 44 -14.59 -2.38 19.97
C LYS A 44 -14.75 -0.91 19.55
N LEU A 45 -15.41 -0.69 18.44
CA LEU A 45 -15.78 0.63 17.97
C LEU A 45 -17.29 0.83 18.16
N LYS A 46 -17.65 1.88 18.88
CA LYS A 46 -19.03 2.36 18.95
C LYS A 46 -19.11 3.69 18.23
N GLU A 47 -20.07 3.84 17.36
CA GLU A 47 -20.38 5.07 16.66
C GLU A 47 -21.79 5.53 17.09
N ASN A 48 -21.86 6.74 17.63
CA ASN A 48 -23.12 7.38 17.98
C ASN A 48 -23.26 8.63 17.13
N ASN A 49 -24.07 8.55 16.09
CA ASN A 49 -24.18 9.57 15.07
C ASN A 49 -25.58 10.18 15.14
N LYS A 50 -25.69 11.49 14.98
CA LYS A 50 -26.95 12.20 14.89
C LYS A 50 -27.05 12.93 13.57
N LEU A 51 -28.07 12.62 12.77
CA LEU A 51 -28.38 13.37 11.57
C LEU A 51 -29.36 14.50 11.87
N HIS A 52 -29.10 15.64 11.30
CA HIS A 52 -29.99 16.81 11.34
C HIS A 52 -30.87 16.87 10.08
N ALA A 53 -32.01 17.54 10.17
CA ALA A 53 -32.94 17.67 9.04
C ALA A 53 -32.34 18.40 7.83
N ASN A 54 -31.30 19.20 8.04
CA ASN A 54 -30.54 19.87 6.98
C ASN A 54 -29.43 19.00 6.35
N GLY A 55 -29.36 17.71 6.66
CA GLY A 55 -28.40 16.78 6.10
C GLY A 55 -26.99 16.84 6.72
N ASP A 56 -26.77 17.65 7.73
CA ASP A 56 -25.53 17.61 8.51
C ASP A 56 -25.57 16.47 9.52
N GLY A 57 -24.39 16.00 9.93
CA GLY A 57 -24.28 14.95 10.93
C GLY A 57 -23.29 15.31 12.03
N HIS A 58 -23.65 14.97 13.26
CA HIS A 58 -22.73 15.00 14.39
C HIS A 58 -22.31 13.56 14.71
N PHE A 59 -20.99 13.30 14.73
CA PHE A 59 -20.41 11.97 14.81
C PHE A 59 -19.57 11.83 16.07
N VAL A 60 -19.81 10.76 16.82
CA VAL A 60 -19.04 10.42 18.02
C VAL A 60 -18.57 8.99 17.91
N TYR A 61 -17.26 8.79 17.92
CA TYR A 61 -16.60 7.49 17.92
C TYR A 61 -15.99 7.19 19.29
N GLU A 62 -16.32 6.06 19.85
CA GLU A 62 -15.68 5.49 21.05
C GLU A 62 -14.92 4.23 20.65
N ILE A 63 -13.58 4.32 20.70
CA ILE A 63 -12.68 3.25 20.27
C ILE A 63 -12.03 2.66 21.50
N LYS A 64 -12.52 1.52 21.98
CA LYS A 64 -11.93 0.79 23.08
C LYS A 64 -10.75 -0.03 22.58
N LEU A 65 -9.58 0.23 23.13
CA LEU A 65 -8.30 -0.33 22.72
C LEU A 65 -7.70 -1.23 23.81
N PRO A 66 -6.90 -2.26 23.44
CA PRO A 66 -6.02 -2.91 24.40
C PRO A 66 -5.10 -1.90 25.08
N VAL A 67 -4.85 -2.06 26.39
CA VAL A 67 -4.10 -1.08 27.20
C VAL A 67 -2.74 -0.72 26.58
N ALA A 68 -1.98 -1.70 26.11
CA ALA A 68 -0.67 -1.46 25.48
C ALA A 68 -0.77 -0.59 24.24
N LEU A 69 -1.79 -0.82 23.41
CA LEU A 69 -2.06 -0.06 22.20
C LEU A 69 -2.55 1.35 22.53
N TYR A 70 -3.46 1.47 23.49
CA TYR A 70 -3.93 2.75 23.99
C TYR A 70 -2.77 3.64 24.45
N THR A 71 -1.89 3.10 25.31
CA THR A 71 -0.74 3.82 25.85
C THR A 71 0.23 4.25 24.74
N ALA A 72 0.52 3.35 23.78
CA ALA A 72 1.40 3.66 22.66
C ALA A 72 0.81 4.75 21.75
N LEU A 73 -0.48 4.64 21.44
CA LEU A 73 -1.17 5.63 20.59
C LEU A 73 -1.23 7.00 21.29
N LYS A 74 -1.58 7.04 22.56
CA LYS A 74 -1.64 8.28 23.36
C LYS A 74 -0.27 8.97 23.42
N LYS A 75 0.80 8.20 23.65
CA LYS A 75 2.19 8.71 23.68
C LYS A 75 2.63 9.35 22.35
N ASN A 76 2.19 8.78 21.23
CA ASN A 76 2.65 9.17 19.89
C ASN A 76 1.68 10.15 19.19
N THR A 77 0.54 10.46 19.79
CA THR A 77 -0.44 11.39 19.20
C THR A 77 -0.41 12.73 19.94
N THR A 78 0.08 13.75 19.27
CA THR A 78 0.13 15.12 19.83
C THR A 78 -1.17 15.89 19.60
N ASN A 79 -1.96 15.52 18.58
CA ASN A 79 -3.20 16.17 18.23
C ASN A 79 -4.30 15.15 17.87
N THR A 80 -5.25 14.94 18.78
CA THR A 80 -6.37 14.00 18.59
C THR A 80 -7.38 14.45 17.52
N ALA A 81 -7.48 15.75 17.21
CA ALA A 81 -8.33 16.26 16.14
C ALA A 81 -7.93 15.68 14.77
N VAL A 82 -6.63 15.42 14.56
CA VAL A 82 -6.13 14.77 13.34
C VAL A 82 -6.62 13.32 13.24
N LEU A 83 -6.75 12.61 14.37
CA LEU A 83 -7.32 11.26 14.37
C LEU A 83 -8.81 11.29 13.99
N ALA A 84 -9.57 12.28 14.49
CA ALA A 84 -10.97 12.48 14.09
C ALA A 84 -11.07 12.74 12.59
N ARG A 85 -10.20 13.56 12.04
CA ARG A 85 -10.11 13.80 10.58
C ARG A 85 -9.80 12.52 9.81
N LYS A 86 -8.84 11.71 10.24
CA LYS A 86 -8.52 10.42 9.61
C LYS A 86 -9.72 9.49 9.57
N MET A 87 -10.53 9.46 10.61
CA MET A 87 -11.75 8.64 10.67
C MET A 87 -12.87 9.16 9.75
N GLY A 88 -12.96 10.47 9.56
CA GLY A 88 -14.01 11.13 8.76
C GLY A 88 -13.67 11.41 7.30
N LEU A 89 -12.40 11.36 6.90
CA LEU A 89 -11.91 11.78 5.57
C LEU A 89 -12.33 10.90 4.39
N SER A 90 -13.06 9.83 4.60
CA SER A 90 -13.42 8.93 3.50
C SER A 90 -14.54 9.48 2.60
N ASP A 91 -15.22 10.56 2.96
CA ASP A 91 -16.29 11.14 2.14
C ASP A 91 -15.84 12.44 1.47
N GLN A 92 -15.69 12.39 0.16
CA GLN A 92 -15.38 13.54 -0.70
C GLN A 92 -16.52 14.57 -0.76
N ASN A 93 -17.72 14.17 -0.39
CA ASN A 93 -18.93 14.99 -0.47
C ASN A 93 -19.34 15.57 0.90
N ALA A 94 -18.44 15.50 1.89
CA ALA A 94 -18.68 16.08 3.21
C ALA A 94 -17.49 16.91 3.67
N ILE A 95 -17.78 17.86 4.54
CA ILE A 95 -16.77 18.74 5.16
C ILE A 95 -16.79 18.48 6.65
N LEU A 96 -15.60 18.22 7.20
CA LEU A 96 -15.43 17.98 8.63
C LEU A 96 -15.10 19.27 9.35
N GLU A 97 -15.84 19.53 10.43
CA GLU A 97 -15.68 20.68 11.32
C GLU A 97 -15.69 20.23 12.77
N GLU A 98 -15.27 21.11 13.67
CA GLU A 98 -15.35 20.93 15.13
C GLU A 98 -14.71 19.61 15.61
N MET A 99 -13.62 19.20 14.98
CA MET A 99 -12.94 17.95 15.31
C MET A 99 -12.25 18.04 16.67
N LYS A 100 -12.54 17.06 17.54
CA LYS A 100 -11.91 16.91 18.87
C LYS A 100 -11.70 15.43 19.19
N GLY A 101 -10.83 15.19 20.15
CA GLY A 101 -10.62 13.84 20.65
C GLY A 101 -10.09 13.85 22.07
N ASP A 102 -10.62 12.94 22.87
CA ASP A 102 -10.33 12.79 24.27
C ASP A 102 -9.83 11.39 24.60
N TRP A 103 -8.84 11.31 25.49
CA TRP A 103 -8.32 10.07 26.02
C TRP A 103 -9.02 9.74 27.36
N LEU A 104 -9.82 8.67 27.36
CA LEU A 104 -10.53 8.18 28.53
C LEU A 104 -9.71 7.07 29.21
N ASP A 105 -8.83 7.44 30.13
CA ASP A 105 -7.82 6.55 30.73
C ASP A 105 -8.43 5.36 31.51
N GLY A 106 -9.55 5.59 32.20
CA GLY A 106 -10.20 4.56 33.02
C GLY A 106 -10.64 3.32 32.23
N ASP A 107 -10.96 3.51 30.94
CA ASP A 107 -11.48 2.48 30.05
C ASP A 107 -10.56 2.13 28.90
N SER A 108 -9.40 2.75 28.79
CA SER A 108 -8.53 2.68 27.61
C SER A 108 -9.28 2.99 26.30
N THR A 109 -10.13 4.02 26.34
CA THR A 109 -10.98 4.43 25.22
C THR A 109 -10.53 5.76 24.65
N LEU A 110 -10.38 5.81 23.32
CA LEU A 110 -10.23 7.05 22.56
C LEU A 110 -11.63 7.47 22.09
N LYS A 111 -12.08 8.67 22.54
CA LYS A 111 -13.31 9.29 22.02
C LYS A 111 -12.93 10.33 20.97
N LEU A 112 -13.54 10.25 19.80
CA LEU A 112 -13.38 11.21 18.72
C LEU A 112 -14.75 11.80 18.38
N GLU A 113 -14.80 13.10 18.11
CA GLU A 113 -16.04 13.82 17.87
C GLU A 113 -15.82 14.85 16.75
N PHE A 114 -16.77 14.95 15.82
CA PHE A 114 -16.73 15.92 14.73
C PHE A 114 -18.12 16.16 14.13
N THR A 115 -18.28 17.31 13.49
CA THR A 115 -19.43 17.63 12.65
C THR A 115 -19.08 17.39 11.18
N SER A 116 -19.97 16.73 10.44
CA SER A 116 -19.83 16.52 8.99
C SER A 116 -20.97 17.26 8.28
N ARG A 117 -20.60 18.27 7.47
CA ARG A 117 -21.55 19.05 6.68
C ARG A 117 -21.88 18.32 5.38
N GLY A 118 -23.17 18.32 5.01
CA GLY A 118 -23.63 17.78 3.74
C GLY A 118 -23.51 16.27 3.61
N VAL A 119 -23.43 15.53 4.72
CA VAL A 119 -23.28 14.07 4.72
C VAL A 119 -24.51 13.33 4.23
N ALA A 120 -25.69 13.91 4.39
CA ALA A 120 -26.93 13.39 3.82
C ALA A 120 -27.58 14.40 2.89
N ARG A 121 -28.22 13.91 1.82
CA ARG A 121 -28.89 14.76 0.83
C ARG A 121 -30.12 14.11 0.23
N SER A 122 -31.06 14.92 -0.24
CA SER A 122 -32.21 14.45 -1.01
C SER A 122 -31.74 13.95 -2.38
N VAL A 123 -32.09 12.73 -2.75
CA VAL A 123 -31.78 12.15 -4.07
C VAL A 123 -32.97 12.16 -5.01
N LYS A 124 -34.20 12.08 -4.46
CA LYS A 124 -35.45 12.17 -5.24
C LYS A 124 -36.60 12.52 -4.32
N GLY A 125 -37.18 13.69 -4.50
CA GLY A 125 -38.32 14.14 -3.65
C GLY A 125 -37.95 14.15 -2.17
N ASP A 126 -38.72 13.44 -1.36
CA ASP A 126 -38.54 13.28 0.07
C ASP A 126 -37.56 12.14 0.46
N THR A 127 -36.99 11.46 -0.50
CA THR A 127 -36.01 10.39 -0.25
C THR A 127 -34.61 10.97 -0.07
N TRP A 128 -34.04 10.75 1.12
CA TRP A 128 -32.71 11.17 1.50
C TRP A 128 -31.74 9.98 1.48
N GLU A 129 -30.48 10.26 1.17
CA GLU A 129 -29.38 9.31 1.18
C GLU A 129 -28.27 9.82 2.09
N LEU A 130 -27.90 9.00 3.07
CA LEU A 130 -26.65 9.09 3.81
C LEU A 130 -25.70 8.07 3.23
N ARG A 131 -24.57 8.50 2.71
CA ARG A 131 -23.52 7.59 2.27
C ARG A 131 -22.73 7.11 3.47
N LEU A 132 -22.94 5.85 3.78
CA LEU A 132 -22.09 5.11 4.69
C LEU A 132 -20.87 4.69 3.89
N PHE A 133 -19.72 4.71 4.50
CA PHE A 133 -18.39 4.49 3.92
C PHE A 133 -18.32 3.44 2.80
N GLU A 134 -17.59 3.75 1.72
CA GLU A 134 -17.39 2.83 0.61
C GLU A 134 -16.72 1.53 1.09
N GLY A 135 -17.33 0.40 0.73
CA GLY A 135 -16.75 -0.94 0.89
C GLY A 135 -16.99 -1.64 2.21
N THR A 136 -17.94 -1.18 3.03
CA THR A 136 -18.37 -1.90 4.24
C THR A 136 -19.64 -2.70 3.97
N ASP A 137 -19.58 -4.02 4.15
CA ASP A 137 -20.79 -4.85 4.28
C ASP A 137 -21.38 -4.59 5.67
N THR A 138 -22.32 -3.65 5.75
CA THR A 138 -23.01 -3.28 6.99
C THR A 138 -24.39 -3.90 6.99
N ASP A 139 -24.72 -4.63 8.02
CA ASP A 139 -26.07 -5.17 8.21
C ASP A 139 -26.88 -4.20 9.06
N LEU A 140 -28.05 -3.80 8.54
CA LEU A 140 -29.06 -3.10 9.33
C LEU A 140 -29.71 -4.11 10.28
N VAL A 141 -29.45 -3.94 11.58
CA VAL A 141 -29.95 -4.87 12.60
C VAL A 141 -31.34 -4.46 13.08
N ALA A 142 -31.55 -3.15 13.27
CA ALA A 142 -32.81 -2.62 13.78
C ALA A 142 -33.04 -1.17 13.38
N VAL A 143 -34.32 -0.79 13.31
CA VAL A 143 -34.73 0.61 13.34
C VAL A 143 -35.75 0.73 14.46
N ALA A 144 -35.43 1.47 15.51
CA ALA A 144 -36.32 1.70 16.65
C ALA A 144 -36.16 3.15 17.13
N ASP A 145 -37.27 3.75 17.49
CA ASP A 145 -37.32 5.11 18.07
C ASP A 145 -36.50 6.16 17.26
N GLY A 146 -36.66 6.12 15.91
CA GLY A 146 -35.92 7.04 15.03
C GLY A 146 -34.41 6.77 14.93
N THR A 147 -33.92 5.64 15.44
CA THR A 147 -32.50 5.26 15.38
C THR A 147 -32.29 4.02 14.53
N ALA A 148 -31.42 4.13 13.54
CA ALA A 148 -30.91 2.98 12.78
C ALA A 148 -29.68 2.41 13.49
N VAL A 149 -29.66 1.07 13.68
CA VAL A 149 -28.53 0.35 14.28
C VAL A 149 -27.95 -0.60 13.25
N LEU A 150 -26.66 -0.41 12.96
CA LEU A 150 -25.91 -1.25 12.04
C LEU A 150 -24.75 -1.89 12.79
N THR A 151 -24.37 -3.11 12.38
CA THR A 151 -23.24 -3.82 12.97
C THR A 151 -22.26 -4.28 11.89
N GLN A 152 -21.02 -4.34 12.27
CA GLN A 152 -19.93 -4.88 11.46
C GLN A 152 -19.01 -5.72 12.33
N ALA A 153 -18.42 -6.77 11.75
CA ALA A 153 -17.36 -7.54 12.38
C ALA A 153 -16.29 -7.87 11.34
N ALA A 154 -15.04 -7.76 11.73
CA ALA A 154 -13.92 -8.09 10.86
C ALA A 154 -12.80 -8.75 11.66
N GLN A 155 -12.23 -9.83 11.11
CA GLN A 155 -11.00 -10.42 11.61
C GLN A 155 -9.82 -9.70 10.97
N ILE A 156 -9.00 -9.03 11.80
CA ILE A 156 -7.85 -8.27 11.33
C ILE A 156 -6.58 -9.06 11.61
N PRO A 157 -5.77 -9.41 10.59
CA PRO A 157 -4.52 -10.10 10.79
C PRO A 157 -3.61 -9.36 11.78
N GLY A 158 -3.12 -10.05 12.80
CA GLY A 158 -2.26 -9.47 13.84
C GLY A 158 -2.98 -8.74 14.98
N LEU A 159 -4.28 -8.43 14.85
CA LEU A 159 -5.09 -7.75 15.88
C LEU A 159 -6.26 -8.57 16.41
N GLY A 160 -6.72 -9.61 15.68
CA GLY A 160 -7.87 -10.43 16.08
C GLY A 160 -9.22 -9.89 15.67
N LEU A 161 -10.29 -10.28 16.37
CA LEU A 161 -11.66 -9.89 16.06
C LEU A 161 -11.90 -8.42 16.46
N CYS A 162 -12.36 -7.62 15.49
CA CYS A 162 -12.80 -6.24 15.69
C CYS A 162 -14.29 -6.12 15.39
N THR A 163 -15.03 -5.46 16.26
CA THR A 163 -16.47 -5.24 16.08
C THR A 163 -16.79 -3.76 16.08
N SER A 164 -17.76 -3.35 15.25
CA SER A 164 -18.31 -2.01 15.25
C SER A 164 -19.82 -2.07 15.42
N THR A 165 -20.36 -1.17 16.22
CA THR A 165 -21.79 -0.89 16.34
C THR A 165 -22.01 0.58 16.02
N ILE A 166 -22.77 0.83 14.96
CA ILE A 166 -23.10 2.17 14.46
C ILE A 166 -24.55 2.46 14.82
N ARG A 167 -24.77 3.52 15.60
CA ARG A 167 -26.09 4.06 15.89
C ARG A 167 -26.24 5.37 15.16
N ILE A 168 -27.33 5.54 14.43
CA ILE A 168 -27.63 6.75 13.67
C ILE A 168 -29.00 7.23 14.09
N ALA A 169 -29.05 8.24 14.94
CA ALA A 169 -30.27 8.95 15.23
C ALA A 169 -30.69 9.75 13.98
N LEU A 170 -31.83 9.43 13.43
CA LEU A 170 -32.39 10.04 12.24
C LEU A 170 -33.14 11.33 12.59
N PRO A 171 -33.33 12.26 11.64
CA PRO A 171 -34.17 13.43 11.85
C PRO A 171 -35.60 13.04 12.26
N ALA A 172 -36.23 13.87 13.08
CA ALA A 172 -37.61 13.65 13.49
C ALA A 172 -38.55 13.53 12.25
N GLY A 173 -39.42 12.55 12.26
CA GLY A 173 -40.30 12.27 11.12
C GLY A 173 -39.71 11.41 10.00
N ALA A 174 -38.47 10.95 10.14
CA ALA A 174 -37.87 10.02 9.18
C ALA A 174 -38.55 8.67 9.20
N THR A 175 -38.92 8.16 8.01
CA THR A 175 -39.60 6.86 7.79
C THR A 175 -38.93 6.08 6.69
N ASP A 176 -39.36 4.85 6.42
CA ASP A 176 -38.97 3.97 5.29
C ASP A 176 -37.44 3.80 5.21
N VAL A 177 -36.81 3.53 6.36
CA VAL A 177 -35.33 3.41 6.51
C VAL A 177 -34.85 2.11 5.88
N LYS A 178 -33.90 2.18 4.96
CA LYS A 178 -33.29 1.03 4.25
C LYS A 178 -31.78 1.15 4.18
N ALA A 179 -31.10 0.05 4.44
CA ALA A 179 -29.65 -0.05 4.21
C ALA A 179 -29.37 -0.77 2.88
N HIS A 180 -28.37 -0.26 2.16
CA HIS A 180 -27.91 -0.80 0.89
C HIS A 180 -26.44 -1.18 1.00
N LYS A 181 -26.03 -2.32 0.41
CA LYS A 181 -24.67 -2.86 0.58
C LYS A 181 -23.65 -2.38 -0.47
N ASN A 182 -24.09 -2.13 -1.71
CA ASN A 182 -23.16 -1.75 -2.80
C ASN A 182 -23.75 -0.61 -3.66
N PRO A 183 -23.33 0.64 -3.48
CA PRO A 183 -22.48 1.17 -2.42
C PRO A 183 -23.18 1.18 -1.06
N SER A 184 -22.40 1.13 0.02
CA SER A 184 -22.95 1.16 1.38
C SER A 184 -23.58 2.51 1.68
N ARG A 185 -24.89 2.52 1.85
CA ARG A 185 -25.69 3.74 2.08
C ARG A 185 -26.95 3.43 2.90
N LEU A 186 -27.39 4.42 3.62
CA LEU A 186 -28.68 4.41 4.28
C LEU A 186 -29.62 5.35 3.53
N THR A 187 -30.81 4.89 3.16
CA THR A 187 -31.87 5.75 2.63
C THR A 187 -33.01 5.84 3.62
N TYR A 188 -33.65 6.99 3.68
CA TYR A 188 -34.83 7.23 4.51
C TYR A 188 -35.71 8.26 3.82
N ARG A 189 -36.99 8.26 4.15
CA ARG A 189 -37.92 9.31 3.73
C ARG A 189 -38.00 10.35 4.83
N LEU A 190 -37.82 11.59 4.46
CA LEU A 190 -38.04 12.74 5.34
C LEU A 190 -38.97 13.71 4.60
N PRO A 191 -40.27 13.66 4.90
CA PRO A 191 -41.21 14.61 4.32
C PRO A 191 -40.80 16.02 4.73
N GLY A 192 -40.33 16.81 3.76
CA GLY A 192 -39.98 18.21 3.96
C GLY A 192 -41.10 19.09 3.39
N GLU A 193 -41.62 20.03 4.16
CA GLU A 193 -42.42 21.09 3.60
C GLU A 193 -41.57 21.95 2.67
N THR A 194 -42.09 22.20 1.45
CA THR A 194 -41.49 23.21 0.59
C THR A 194 -41.79 24.57 1.17
N ILE A 195 -40.82 25.18 1.83
CA ILE A 195 -40.96 26.52 2.38
C ILE A 195 -40.85 27.51 1.21
N THR A 196 -41.93 28.27 1.00
CA THR A 196 -42.04 29.22 -0.12
C THR A 196 -42.01 30.69 0.32
N THR A 197 -42.02 30.92 1.61
CA THR A 197 -41.99 32.25 2.23
C THR A 197 -40.62 32.59 2.77
N GLY A 198 -40.35 33.88 2.91
CA GLY A 198 -39.06 34.39 3.39
C GLY A 198 -38.06 34.67 2.26
N GLU A 199 -36.82 34.93 2.63
CA GLU A 199 -35.75 35.30 1.69
C GLU A 199 -35.16 34.05 0.97
N ALA A 200 -35.01 34.15 -0.34
CA ALA A 200 -34.29 33.14 -1.15
C ALA A 200 -32.81 33.58 -1.25
N LYS A 201 -31.92 32.92 -0.52
CA LYS A 201 -30.48 33.24 -0.51
C LYS A 201 -29.64 31.96 -0.51
N ALA A 202 -28.62 31.96 -1.31
CA ALA A 202 -27.63 30.87 -1.34
C ALA A 202 -26.21 31.44 -1.38
N GLU A 203 -25.29 30.71 -0.80
CA GLU A 203 -23.85 30.94 -0.89
C GLU A 203 -23.21 29.80 -1.66
N PHE A 204 -22.28 30.14 -2.54
CA PHE A 204 -21.52 29.19 -3.32
C PHE A 204 -20.03 29.45 -3.12
N ASP A 205 -19.27 28.43 -2.74
CA ASP A 205 -17.83 28.49 -2.53
C ASP A 205 -17.15 27.28 -3.18
N VAL A 206 -15.91 27.47 -3.61
CA VAL A 206 -15.11 26.43 -4.30
C VAL A 206 -13.78 26.24 -3.60
N GLU A 207 -13.63 25.08 -2.99
CA GLU A 207 -12.33 24.58 -2.54
C GLU A 207 -11.66 23.81 -3.70
N TYR A 208 -10.41 24.10 -4.03
CA TYR A 208 -9.69 23.45 -5.12
C TYR A 208 -8.22 23.25 -4.79
N LYS A 209 -7.59 22.31 -5.53
CA LYS A 209 -6.15 22.05 -5.41
C LYS A 209 -5.40 23.08 -6.27
N GLU A 210 -4.55 23.89 -5.65
CA GLU A 210 -3.69 24.85 -6.37
C GLU A 210 -2.69 24.17 -7.33
N GLN A 211 -2.35 22.92 -7.06
CA GLN A 211 -1.47 22.10 -7.87
C GLN A 211 -2.09 20.71 -8.06
N VAL A 212 -2.09 20.20 -9.29
CA VAL A 212 -2.62 18.90 -9.67
C VAL A 212 -1.55 18.11 -10.41
N MET A 213 -1.31 16.88 -9.96
CA MET A 213 -0.32 15.98 -10.55
C MET A 213 -0.84 15.38 -11.86
N SER A 214 -0.30 15.80 -13.00
CA SER A 214 -0.66 15.21 -14.30
C SER A 214 -0.28 13.73 -14.40
N SER A 215 0.78 13.30 -13.72
CA SER A 215 1.19 11.88 -13.63
C SER A 215 0.11 10.96 -13.07
N LEU A 216 -0.82 11.50 -12.27
CA LEU A 216 -1.94 10.76 -11.69
C LEU A 216 -3.25 10.90 -12.50
N ALA A 217 -3.21 11.36 -13.74
CA ALA A 217 -4.41 11.70 -14.53
C ALA A 217 -5.44 10.56 -14.57
N LYS A 218 -5.01 9.31 -14.70
CA LYS A 218 -5.93 8.14 -14.68
C LYS A 218 -6.49 7.85 -13.28
N ALA A 219 -5.69 8.03 -12.23
CA ALA A 219 -6.15 7.90 -10.85
C ALA A 219 -7.10 9.04 -10.44
N LEU A 220 -6.83 10.27 -10.91
CA LEU A 220 -7.66 11.46 -10.68
C LEU A 220 -9.08 11.32 -11.24
N SER A 221 -9.26 10.59 -12.34
CA SER A 221 -10.58 10.32 -12.92
C SER A 221 -11.37 9.26 -12.14
N ASN A 222 -10.74 8.56 -11.21
CA ASN A 222 -11.31 7.44 -10.50
C ASN A 222 -11.78 7.84 -9.08
N LYS A 223 -13.09 7.90 -8.88
CA LYS A 223 -13.71 8.24 -7.58
C LYS A 223 -13.34 7.30 -6.43
N GLN A 224 -12.75 6.12 -6.71
CA GLN A 224 -12.22 5.24 -5.66
C GLN A 224 -11.06 5.86 -4.87
N PHE A 225 -10.35 6.81 -5.49
CA PHE A 225 -9.35 7.63 -4.81
C PHE A 225 -9.98 8.94 -4.33
N SER A 226 -10.89 8.84 -3.37
CA SER A 226 -11.69 9.98 -2.88
C SER A 226 -10.87 11.18 -2.42
N ALA A 227 -9.61 10.98 -2.00
CA ALA A 227 -8.68 12.05 -1.63
C ALA A 227 -8.11 12.83 -2.83
N LEU A 228 -8.27 12.32 -4.07
CA LEU A 228 -7.73 12.92 -5.29
C LEU A 228 -8.71 13.85 -6.01
N TRP A 229 -9.74 14.36 -5.34
CA TRP A 229 -10.59 15.39 -5.94
C TRP A 229 -9.77 16.63 -6.34
N THR A 230 -10.09 17.21 -7.50
CA THR A 230 -9.44 18.44 -7.98
C THR A 230 -10.12 19.68 -7.44
N ALA A 231 -11.44 19.66 -7.32
CA ALA A 231 -12.24 20.70 -6.69
C ALA A 231 -13.41 20.11 -5.92
N ARG A 232 -13.91 20.87 -4.93
CA ARG A 232 -15.16 20.62 -4.22
C ARG A 232 -15.95 21.92 -4.14
N THR A 233 -17.24 21.85 -4.47
CA THR A 233 -18.14 22.98 -4.28
C THR A 233 -18.90 22.85 -2.97
N LYS A 234 -19.18 23.96 -2.35
CA LYS A 234 -20.02 24.12 -1.15
C LYS A 234 -21.17 25.01 -1.54
N PHE A 235 -22.33 24.44 -1.77
CA PHE A 235 -23.55 25.20 -1.99
C PHE A 235 -24.36 25.19 -0.72
N LYS A 236 -24.56 26.35 -0.09
CA LYS A 236 -25.30 26.49 1.17
C LYS A 236 -26.54 27.32 0.95
N ASN A 237 -27.70 26.80 1.34
CA ASN A 237 -28.92 27.57 1.43
C ASN A 237 -28.88 28.38 2.73
N THR A 238 -28.57 29.70 2.64
CA THR A 238 -28.52 30.62 3.75
C THR A 238 -29.81 31.43 3.91
N GLY A 239 -30.77 31.18 3.01
CA GLY A 239 -32.09 31.78 3.07
C GLY A 239 -33.09 30.95 3.87
N GLU A 240 -34.33 31.43 3.87
CA GLU A 240 -35.47 30.82 4.56
C GLU A 240 -36.30 29.92 3.64
N GLN A 241 -36.21 30.10 2.31
CA GLN A 241 -36.94 29.32 1.34
C GLN A 241 -36.21 28.03 0.99
N THR A 242 -36.99 26.98 0.62
CA THR A 242 -36.47 25.77 0.03
C THR A 242 -35.99 26.02 -1.40
N ILE A 243 -34.73 25.70 -1.68
CA ILE A 243 -34.14 25.72 -3.00
C ILE A 243 -34.39 24.37 -3.68
N LYS A 244 -34.67 24.37 -4.99
CA LYS A 244 -34.94 23.18 -5.78
C LYS A 244 -33.94 23.01 -6.93
N ASP A 245 -33.75 21.75 -7.35
CA ASP A 245 -33.01 21.39 -8.54
C ASP A 245 -31.59 22.01 -8.59
N TYR A 246 -30.90 22.08 -7.43
CA TYR A 246 -29.50 22.49 -7.43
C TYR A 246 -28.65 21.47 -8.18
N ARG A 247 -27.82 21.97 -9.09
CA ARG A 247 -26.84 21.16 -9.84
C ARG A 247 -25.63 21.97 -10.22
N VAL A 248 -24.48 21.27 -10.31
CA VAL A 248 -23.18 21.82 -10.66
C VAL A 248 -22.44 20.91 -11.65
N ARG A 249 -21.62 21.48 -12.53
CA ARG A 249 -20.72 20.76 -13.43
C ARG A 249 -19.42 21.51 -13.63
N PHE A 250 -18.40 20.79 -14.07
CA PHE A 250 -17.02 21.28 -14.18
C PHE A 250 -16.41 20.90 -15.51
N ARG A 251 -15.44 21.69 -15.98
CA ARG A 251 -14.50 21.31 -17.04
C ARG A 251 -13.18 22.06 -16.88
N ILE A 252 -12.14 21.56 -17.55
CA ILE A 252 -10.85 22.23 -17.75
C ILE A 252 -10.67 22.34 -19.27
N ALA A 253 -11.01 23.49 -19.85
CA ALA A 253 -11.25 23.66 -21.28
C ALA A 253 -10.15 23.08 -22.19
N GLU A 254 -8.88 23.17 -21.78
CA GLU A 254 -7.75 22.72 -22.58
C GLU A 254 -7.43 21.23 -22.41
N TYR A 255 -7.56 20.68 -21.19
CA TYR A 255 -7.07 19.32 -20.85
C TYR A 255 -8.17 18.32 -20.49
N ALA A 256 -9.34 18.79 -20.11
CA ALA A 256 -10.55 17.99 -19.87
C ALA A 256 -11.77 18.79 -20.36
N PRO A 257 -11.92 18.99 -21.71
CA PRO A 257 -12.87 19.91 -22.32
C PRO A 257 -14.32 19.48 -22.16
N THR A 258 -14.57 18.20 -22.02
CA THR A 258 -15.92 17.68 -21.83
C THR A 258 -16.43 18.04 -20.42
N TRP A 259 -17.58 18.69 -20.39
CA TRP A 259 -18.26 18.96 -19.13
C TRP A 259 -18.50 17.67 -18.34
N SER A 260 -18.22 17.71 -17.04
CA SER A 260 -18.65 16.63 -16.17
C SER A 260 -20.18 16.46 -16.22
N PRO A 261 -20.71 15.27 -15.95
CA PRO A 261 -22.15 15.13 -15.69
C PRO A 261 -22.58 16.09 -14.60
N TRP A 262 -23.83 16.57 -14.70
CA TRP A 262 -24.42 17.36 -13.64
C TRP A 262 -24.46 16.55 -12.33
N SER A 263 -23.95 17.12 -11.25
CA SER A 263 -24.08 16.63 -9.88
C SER A 263 -24.94 17.61 -9.09
N GLY A 264 -25.57 17.17 -8.00
CA GLY A 264 -26.40 18.05 -7.17
C GLY A 264 -27.48 17.32 -6.41
N THR A 265 -28.56 18.02 -6.08
CA THR A 265 -29.69 17.51 -5.29
C THR A 265 -31.00 18.14 -5.69
N ALA A 266 -32.09 17.39 -5.55
CA ALA A 266 -33.43 17.88 -5.89
C ALA A 266 -33.95 18.97 -4.96
N ILE A 267 -33.57 18.93 -3.68
CA ILE A 267 -34.02 19.86 -2.65
C ILE A 267 -32.84 20.27 -1.80
N VAL A 268 -32.73 21.56 -1.48
CA VAL A 268 -31.81 22.11 -0.49
C VAL A 268 -32.63 22.92 0.52
N VAL A 269 -32.80 22.34 1.70
CA VAL A 269 -33.57 22.98 2.77
C VAL A 269 -32.79 24.13 3.43
N PRO A 270 -33.44 25.07 4.12
CA PRO A 270 -32.74 26.14 4.87
C PRO A 270 -31.64 25.59 5.77
N GLY A 271 -30.46 26.23 5.74
CA GLY A 271 -29.28 25.83 6.50
C GLY A 271 -28.51 24.62 5.95
N GLN A 272 -29.00 23.96 4.90
CA GLN A 272 -28.31 22.81 4.29
C GLN A 272 -27.09 23.24 3.48
N THR A 273 -26.01 22.46 3.63
CA THR A 273 -24.84 22.53 2.76
C THR A 273 -24.81 21.30 1.86
N VAL A 274 -24.64 21.49 0.54
CA VAL A 274 -24.41 20.42 -0.43
C VAL A 274 -22.99 20.51 -0.93
N VAL A 275 -22.28 19.38 -0.90
CA VAL A 275 -20.88 19.29 -1.32
C VAL A 275 -20.77 18.36 -2.52
N ASP A 276 -20.18 18.82 -3.62
CA ASP A 276 -19.95 18.05 -4.82
C ASP A 276 -18.48 18.09 -5.23
N GLY A 277 -17.88 16.91 -5.44
CA GLY A 277 -16.48 16.75 -5.81
C GLY A 277 -16.28 16.60 -7.32
N TYR A 278 -15.21 17.18 -7.83
CA TYR A 278 -14.79 17.08 -9.22
C TYR A 278 -13.57 16.17 -9.39
N PHE A 279 -13.69 15.21 -10.31
CA PHE A 279 -12.69 14.25 -10.73
C PHE A 279 -12.54 14.36 -12.25
N PRO A 280 -11.56 15.12 -12.76
CA PRO A 280 -11.43 15.39 -14.18
C PRO A 280 -11.07 14.12 -14.97
N VAL A 281 -11.69 13.97 -16.13
CA VAL A 281 -11.30 12.99 -17.13
C VAL A 281 -10.44 13.73 -18.16
N PHE A 282 -9.13 13.59 -18.03
CA PHE A 282 -8.17 14.27 -18.86
C PHE A 282 -8.00 13.63 -20.25
N GLU A 283 -7.70 14.46 -21.26
CA GLU A 283 -7.21 13.99 -22.56
C GLU A 283 -5.76 13.53 -22.43
N MET A 284 -5.54 12.20 -22.42
CA MET A 284 -4.23 11.60 -22.12
C MET A 284 -3.13 12.04 -23.09
N GLU A 285 -3.46 12.25 -24.36
CA GLU A 285 -2.48 12.72 -25.36
C GLU A 285 -1.91 14.11 -25.01
N LYS A 286 -2.74 15.01 -24.52
CA LYS A 286 -2.31 16.35 -24.10
C LYS A 286 -1.52 16.31 -22.80
N ILE A 287 -2.01 15.54 -21.82
CA ILE A 287 -1.36 15.37 -20.52
C ILE A 287 0.02 14.71 -20.67
N GLY A 288 0.16 13.71 -21.54
CA GLY A 288 1.43 13.01 -21.78
C GLY A 288 2.54 13.91 -22.36
N LYS A 289 2.16 15.02 -22.97
CA LYS A 289 3.10 16.01 -23.55
C LYS A 289 3.56 17.08 -22.53
N LEU A 290 2.99 17.11 -21.31
CA LEU A 290 3.36 18.10 -20.29
C LEU A 290 4.77 17.86 -19.75
N THR A 291 5.73 18.64 -20.19
CA THR A 291 7.12 18.60 -19.72
C THR A 291 7.44 19.69 -18.70
N GLY A 292 6.57 20.69 -18.56
CA GLY A 292 6.68 21.80 -17.60
C GLY A 292 5.40 22.00 -16.79
N GLN A 293 5.47 22.85 -15.79
CA GLN A 293 4.29 23.31 -15.06
C GLN A 293 3.47 24.23 -15.94
N THR A 294 2.17 24.03 -15.98
CA THR A 294 1.25 24.79 -16.83
C THR A 294 0.08 25.33 -16.01
N LYS A 295 -0.15 26.63 -16.06
CA LYS A 295 -1.36 27.25 -15.50
C LYS A 295 -2.55 26.93 -16.38
N VAL A 296 -3.64 26.51 -15.77
CA VAL A 296 -4.89 26.15 -16.42
C VAL A 296 -6.08 26.70 -15.66
N SER A 297 -7.19 26.90 -16.37
CA SER A 297 -8.44 27.39 -15.80
C SER A 297 -9.47 26.29 -15.77
N MET A 298 -10.11 26.12 -14.61
CA MET A 298 -11.27 25.28 -14.41
C MET A 298 -12.52 26.14 -14.42
N GLU A 299 -13.46 25.80 -15.29
CA GLU A 299 -14.77 26.41 -15.38
C GLU A 299 -15.77 25.58 -14.57
N ILE A 300 -16.60 26.27 -13.81
CA ILE A 300 -17.61 25.69 -12.91
C ILE A 300 -18.92 26.39 -13.23
N GLN A 301 -19.95 25.63 -13.59
CA GLN A 301 -21.29 26.14 -13.79
C GLN A 301 -22.21 25.52 -12.76
N TYR A 302 -23.06 26.35 -12.15
CA TYR A 302 -24.08 25.89 -11.25
C TYR A 302 -25.42 26.57 -11.51
N GLN A 303 -26.49 25.90 -11.15
CA GLN A 303 -27.82 26.45 -11.26
C GLN A 303 -28.75 25.87 -10.18
N TYR A 304 -29.78 26.62 -9.85
CA TYR A 304 -30.82 26.18 -8.94
C TYR A 304 -32.14 26.92 -9.20
N LYS A 305 -33.24 26.41 -8.68
CA LYS A 305 -34.52 27.08 -8.72
C LYS A 305 -34.90 27.58 -7.33
N GLN A 306 -35.33 28.83 -7.24
CA GLN A 306 -36.01 29.37 -6.06
C GLN A 306 -37.38 28.70 -5.88
N ALA A 307 -38.00 28.84 -4.71
CA ALA A 307 -39.31 28.22 -4.44
C ALA A 307 -40.42 28.67 -5.38
N ASN A 308 -40.35 29.90 -5.89
CA ASN A 308 -41.26 30.47 -6.92
C ASN A 308 -41.00 29.94 -8.36
N GLY A 309 -40.04 29.03 -8.53
CA GLY A 309 -39.68 28.46 -9.83
C GLY A 309 -38.68 29.30 -10.63
N LYS A 310 -38.24 30.47 -10.19
CA LYS A 310 -37.24 31.29 -10.85
C LYS A 310 -35.92 30.52 -10.92
N LEU A 311 -35.39 30.35 -12.13
CA LEU A 311 -34.08 29.76 -12.34
C LEU A 311 -32.99 30.82 -12.05
N VAL A 312 -31.98 30.39 -11.30
CA VAL A 312 -30.74 31.13 -11.08
C VAL A 312 -29.60 30.30 -11.65
N GLU A 313 -28.82 30.90 -12.52
CA GLU A 313 -27.64 30.29 -13.15
C GLU A 313 -26.45 31.20 -12.97
N ASP A 314 -25.28 30.60 -12.66
CA ASP A 314 -24.05 31.36 -12.53
C ASP A 314 -22.85 30.48 -12.89
N ALA A 315 -21.69 31.10 -13.06
CA ALA A 315 -20.46 30.44 -13.41
C ALA A 315 -19.26 31.07 -12.69
N GLU A 316 -18.33 30.21 -12.31
CA GLU A 316 -17.07 30.63 -11.72
C GLU A 316 -15.88 30.02 -12.45
N THR A 317 -14.74 30.68 -12.33
CA THR A 317 -13.46 30.17 -12.84
C THR A 317 -12.43 30.15 -11.72
N ARG A 318 -11.63 29.06 -11.69
CA ARG A 318 -10.50 28.91 -10.77
C ARG A 318 -9.26 28.54 -11.54
N GLU A 319 -8.17 29.26 -11.26
CA GLU A 319 -6.86 28.94 -11.84
C GLU A 319 -6.06 28.03 -10.92
N PHE A 320 -5.40 27.03 -11.49
CA PHE A 320 -4.50 26.14 -10.78
C PHE A 320 -3.34 25.72 -11.70
N THR A 321 -2.35 25.01 -11.14
CA THR A 321 -1.19 24.55 -11.89
C THR A 321 -1.26 23.04 -12.13
N LEU A 322 -1.26 22.61 -13.38
CA LEU A 322 -0.90 21.23 -13.73
C LEU A 322 0.61 21.07 -13.60
N LEU A 323 1.05 20.16 -12.75
CA LEU A 323 2.45 19.78 -12.65
C LEU A 323 2.88 19.01 -13.89
N SER A 324 4.17 19.06 -14.24
CA SER A 324 4.70 18.23 -15.32
C SER A 324 4.51 16.74 -15.01
N ARG A 325 4.52 15.91 -16.05
CA ARG A 325 4.33 14.44 -15.90
C ARG A 325 5.32 13.75 -14.95
N ASN A 326 6.40 14.42 -14.61
CA ASN A 326 7.45 13.90 -13.73
C ASN A 326 7.46 14.53 -12.33
N GLN A 327 6.59 15.52 -12.09
CA GLN A 327 6.54 16.22 -10.80
C GLN A 327 5.41 15.65 -9.93
N VAL A 328 5.74 15.30 -8.70
CA VAL A 328 4.81 14.71 -7.73
C VAL A 328 4.96 15.34 -6.35
N TYR A 329 3.89 15.27 -5.59
CA TYR A 329 3.87 15.47 -4.14
C TYR A 329 3.21 14.26 -3.47
N TYR A 330 3.49 14.03 -2.18
CA TYR A 330 3.11 12.80 -1.50
C TYR A 330 1.95 12.94 -0.54
N SER A 331 1.46 14.16 -0.29
CA SER A 331 0.32 14.38 0.61
C SER A 331 -0.76 15.23 -0.02
N SER A 332 -2.01 14.77 0.12
CA SER A 332 -3.20 15.57 -0.18
C SER A 332 -3.58 16.50 0.96
N LEU A 333 -2.96 16.36 2.13
CA LEU A 333 -3.21 17.12 3.34
C LEU A 333 -2.33 18.37 3.41
N LYS A 334 -2.81 19.39 4.12
CA LYS A 334 -1.98 20.53 4.48
C LYS A 334 -1.00 20.14 5.60
N PRO A 335 0.17 20.79 5.74
CA PRO A 335 1.15 20.46 6.79
C PRO A 335 0.58 20.45 8.20
N GLU A 336 -0.31 21.43 8.50
CA GLU A 336 -0.99 21.55 9.78
C GLU A 336 -2.00 20.43 10.08
N ASP A 337 -2.39 19.70 9.04
CA ASP A 337 -3.32 18.57 9.11
C ASP A 337 -2.61 17.22 9.26
N CYS A 338 -1.29 17.19 9.22
CA CYS A 338 -0.48 15.99 9.34
C CYS A 338 -0.09 15.74 10.80
N ALA A 339 -0.44 14.55 11.35
CA ALA A 339 -0.03 14.12 12.68
C ALA A 339 1.33 13.42 12.68
N ASP A 340 1.61 12.69 11.62
CA ASP A 340 2.79 11.83 11.53
C ASP A 340 3.34 11.73 10.10
N TRP A 341 4.40 10.95 9.94
CA TRP A 341 5.01 10.72 8.63
C TRP A 341 4.03 10.12 7.62
N SER A 342 3.13 9.22 8.04
CA SER A 342 2.20 8.55 7.12
C SER A 342 1.20 9.52 6.48
N ASP A 343 0.84 10.58 7.19
CA ASP A 343 -0.02 11.66 6.65
C ASP A 343 0.69 12.46 5.57
N ARG A 344 2.00 12.68 5.74
CA ARG A 344 2.84 13.36 4.75
C ARG A 344 3.06 12.52 3.49
N PHE A 345 2.76 11.21 3.55
CA PHE A 345 2.90 10.25 2.47
C PHE A 345 1.61 9.51 2.14
N ASN A 346 0.44 10.08 2.46
CA ASN A 346 -0.84 9.43 2.24
C ASN A 346 -1.19 9.15 0.76
N LEU A 347 -0.46 9.73 -0.18
CA LEU A 347 -0.54 9.45 -1.61
C LEU A 347 0.65 8.60 -2.13
N GLY A 348 1.60 8.24 -1.28
CA GLY A 348 2.86 7.59 -1.67
C GLY A 348 2.64 6.36 -2.53
N ALA A 349 1.81 5.42 -2.08
CA ALA A 349 1.51 4.20 -2.82
C ALA A 349 0.82 4.45 -4.17
N VAL A 350 -0.10 5.42 -4.25
CA VAL A 350 -0.77 5.80 -5.51
C VAL A 350 0.23 6.41 -6.48
N VAL A 351 1.12 7.28 -5.97
CA VAL A 351 2.17 7.92 -6.77
C VAL A 351 3.08 6.85 -7.36
N VAL A 352 3.71 6.00 -6.56
CA VAL A 352 4.67 5.01 -7.11
C VAL A 352 3.99 4.02 -8.04
N ALA A 353 2.75 3.59 -7.76
CA ALA A 353 2.01 2.71 -8.66
C ALA A 353 1.76 3.35 -10.03
N SER A 354 1.47 4.65 -10.07
CA SER A 354 1.26 5.39 -11.33
C SER A 354 2.53 5.61 -12.16
N PHE A 355 3.70 5.24 -11.64
CA PHE A 355 4.97 5.28 -12.38
C PHE A 355 5.50 3.90 -12.78
N VAL A 356 4.95 2.81 -12.26
CA VAL A 356 5.36 1.43 -12.63
C VAL A 356 4.73 1.05 -13.97
N THR A 357 5.52 1.11 -15.04
CA THR A 357 5.09 1.03 -16.46
C THR A 357 5.42 -0.33 -17.08
N HIS A 358 4.85 -1.42 -16.57
CA HIS A 358 5.18 -2.77 -17.06
C HIS A 358 4.70 -3.08 -18.49
N GLU A 359 3.72 -2.33 -18.99
CA GLU A 359 3.20 -2.44 -20.36
C GLU A 359 3.92 -1.51 -21.36
N ASP A 360 4.84 -0.67 -20.87
CA ASP A 360 5.64 0.21 -21.73
C ASP A 360 6.52 -0.62 -22.68
N PRO A 361 6.46 -0.40 -24.01
CA PRO A 361 7.24 -1.20 -24.98
C PRO A 361 8.74 -1.21 -24.70
N VAL A 362 9.32 -0.10 -24.20
CA VAL A 362 10.74 -0.03 -23.84
C VAL A 362 11.05 -0.95 -22.65
N ILE A 363 10.17 -0.94 -21.64
CA ILE A 363 10.31 -1.79 -20.47
C ILE A 363 10.14 -3.26 -20.83
N GLN A 364 9.14 -3.58 -21.67
CA GLN A 364 8.94 -4.95 -22.18
C GLN A 364 10.16 -5.45 -22.98
N GLN A 365 10.74 -4.58 -23.84
CA GLN A 365 11.94 -4.91 -24.58
C GLN A 365 13.13 -5.16 -23.63
N ALA A 366 13.35 -4.31 -22.63
CA ALA A 366 14.41 -4.48 -21.65
C ALA A 366 14.22 -5.77 -20.83
N ALA A 367 13.00 -6.00 -20.33
CA ALA A 367 12.63 -7.20 -19.59
C ALA A 367 12.83 -8.48 -20.42
N GLY A 368 12.45 -8.45 -21.71
CA GLY A 368 12.66 -9.56 -22.66
C GLY A 368 14.14 -9.85 -22.93
N ARG A 369 15.00 -8.81 -23.03
CA ARG A 369 16.46 -8.99 -23.16
C ARG A 369 17.05 -9.66 -21.92
N VAL A 370 16.65 -9.22 -20.73
CA VAL A 370 17.09 -9.84 -19.46
C VAL A 370 16.59 -11.28 -19.38
N ALA A 371 15.33 -11.54 -19.72
CA ALA A 371 14.77 -12.87 -19.76
C ALA A 371 15.55 -13.82 -20.67
N LYS A 372 15.87 -13.38 -21.90
CA LYS A 372 16.69 -14.14 -22.85
C LYS A 372 18.08 -14.42 -22.29
N TRP A 373 18.70 -13.44 -21.62
CA TRP A 373 20.04 -13.58 -21.04
C TRP A 373 20.14 -14.66 -19.96
N VAL A 374 19.07 -14.87 -19.17
CA VAL A 374 19.01 -15.95 -18.17
C VAL A 374 18.49 -17.29 -18.72
N GLY A 375 18.35 -17.42 -20.03
CA GLY A 375 17.97 -18.68 -20.68
C GLY A 375 16.48 -18.88 -20.92
N GLY A 376 15.73 -17.79 -20.94
CA GLY A 376 14.26 -17.77 -21.08
C GLY A 376 13.56 -17.48 -19.75
N ALA A 377 12.42 -16.81 -19.81
CA ALA A 377 11.76 -16.39 -18.58
C ALA A 377 10.47 -17.16 -18.36
N ASN A 378 10.51 -18.06 -17.41
CA ASN A 378 9.31 -18.46 -16.66
C ASN A 378 9.42 -17.94 -15.22
N ALA A 379 9.75 -16.65 -15.06
CA ALA A 379 9.99 -16.06 -13.75
C ALA A 379 8.81 -16.26 -12.77
N ALA A 380 7.58 -16.25 -13.28
CA ALA A 380 6.37 -16.53 -12.48
C ALA A 380 6.12 -18.03 -12.25
N GLY A 381 6.94 -18.92 -12.79
CA GLY A 381 6.77 -20.38 -12.71
C GLY A 381 7.19 -20.99 -11.38
N SER A 382 8.26 -20.47 -10.76
CA SER A 382 8.78 -20.94 -9.47
C SER A 382 9.49 -19.83 -8.72
N ASP A 383 9.72 -20.01 -7.43
CA ASP A 383 10.49 -19.07 -6.60
C ASP A 383 11.95 -18.97 -7.07
N GLU A 384 12.54 -20.07 -7.51
CA GLU A 384 13.92 -20.11 -8.02
C GLU A 384 14.06 -19.29 -9.33
N GLU A 385 13.15 -19.48 -10.28
CA GLU A 385 13.14 -18.70 -11.53
C GLU A 385 12.86 -17.22 -11.27
N ALA A 386 12.01 -16.90 -10.29
CA ALA A 386 11.77 -15.54 -9.86
C ALA A 386 13.06 -14.88 -9.31
N LEU A 387 13.75 -15.54 -8.38
CA LEU A 387 15.00 -15.05 -7.79
C LEU A 387 16.12 -14.90 -8.84
N LYS A 388 16.23 -15.85 -9.77
CA LYS A 388 17.17 -15.79 -10.89
C LYS A 388 16.92 -14.57 -11.78
N TYR A 389 15.65 -14.30 -12.11
CA TYR A 389 15.27 -13.13 -12.90
C TYR A 389 15.51 -11.84 -12.13
N MET A 390 15.12 -11.77 -10.86
CA MET A 390 15.34 -10.61 -9.97
C MET A 390 16.83 -10.23 -9.89
N SER A 391 17.72 -11.23 -9.71
CA SER A 391 19.17 -11.03 -9.71
C SER A 391 19.66 -10.52 -11.06
N ALA A 392 19.14 -11.04 -12.15
CA ALA A 392 19.50 -10.58 -13.51
C ALA A 392 19.08 -9.12 -13.77
N VAL A 393 17.88 -8.71 -13.33
CA VAL A 393 17.44 -7.31 -13.41
C VAL A 393 18.38 -6.41 -12.60
N TYR A 394 18.76 -6.83 -11.39
CA TYR A 394 19.68 -6.07 -10.55
C TYR A 394 21.04 -5.86 -11.23
N LEU A 395 21.63 -6.93 -11.81
CA LEU A 395 22.89 -6.87 -12.56
C LEU A 395 22.77 -6.00 -13.82
N PHE A 396 21.67 -6.15 -14.58
CA PHE A 396 21.37 -5.33 -15.74
C PHE A 396 21.31 -3.84 -15.39
N MET A 397 20.65 -3.49 -14.29
CA MET A 397 20.60 -2.12 -13.81
C MET A 397 21.99 -1.64 -13.40
N GLY A 398 22.79 -2.47 -12.73
CA GLY A 398 24.16 -2.14 -12.32
C GLY A 398 25.11 -1.86 -13.48
N GLU A 399 24.91 -2.53 -14.64
CA GLU A 399 25.69 -2.31 -15.87
C GLU A 399 25.32 -0.99 -16.56
N ASN A 400 24.08 -0.53 -16.44
CA ASN A 400 23.54 0.55 -17.26
C ASN A 400 23.26 1.85 -16.51
N ILE A 401 23.10 1.83 -15.18
CA ILE A 401 22.52 2.93 -14.45
C ILE A 401 23.37 3.28 -13.24
N ALA A 402 23.63 4.58 -13.08
CA ALA A 402 24.25 5.12 -11.88
C ALA A 402 23.16 5.59 -10.87
N TYR A 403 23.37 5.28 -9.60
CA TYR A 403 22.57 5.88 -8.54
C TYR A 403 22.91 7.38 -8.41
N GLN A 404 21.87 8.20 -8.41
CA GLN A 404 21.96 9.65 -8.25
C GLN A 404 21.24 10.07 -6.95
N THR A 405 21.95 10.78 -6.08
CA THR A 405 21.34 11.38 -4.89
C THR A 405 20.33 12.45 -5.33
N PRO A 406 19.10 12.49 -4.77
CA PRO A 406 18.16 13.55 -5.07
C PRO A 406 18.77 14.92 -4.72
N PRO A 407 18.51 15.98 -5.51
CA PRO A 407 18.87 17.32 -5.10
C PRO A 407 18.14 17.64 -3.79
N GLY A 408 18.88 18.17 -2.80
CA GLY A 408 18.31 18.58 -1.52
C GLY A 408 17.28 19.69 -1.72
N GLY A 409 16.07 19.49 -1.22
CA GLY A 409 14.97 20.45 -1.29
C GLY A 409 14.39 20.66 0.12
N GLU A 410 15.16 21.27 1.04
CA GLU A 410 14.71 21.43 2.43
C GLU A 410 13.78 22.64 2.69
N ASN A 411 13.50 23.50 1.70
CA ASN A 411 12.88 24.81 1.96
C ASN A 411 11.49 25.03 1.37
N ASP A 412 10.85 24.05 0.70
CA ASP A 412 9.52 24.28 0.15
C ASP A 412 8.41 23.75 1.04
N LYS A 413 7.43 24.61 1.34
CA LYS A 413 6.20 24.28 2.09
C LYS A 413 5.40 23.13 1.48
N LYS A 414 5.59 22.84 0.19
CA LYS A 414 5.15 21.61 -0.50
C LYS A 414 6.37 21.01 -1.22
N PHE A 415 6.89 19.92 -0.71
CA PHE A 415 7.98 19.20 -1.35
C PHE A 415 7.48 18.58 -2.67
N ILE A 416 7.89 19.16 -3.80
CA ILE A 416 7.66 18.61 -5.14
C ILE A 416 8.90 17.83 -5.55
N GLN A 417 8.76 16.52 -5.73
CA GLN A 417 9.83 15.67 -6.20
C GLN A 417 9.70 15.44 -7.71
N HIS A 418 10.83 15.34 -8.40
CA HIS A 418 10.90 14.88 -9.78
C HIS A 418 11.15 13.38 -9.79
N VAL A 419 10.22 12.61 -10.38
CA VAL A 419 10.25 11.15 -10.50
C VAL A 419 10.32 10.75 -11.97
N LYS A 420 11.19 9.81 -12.30
CA LYS A 420 11.39 9.31 -13.67
C LYS A 420 10.59 8.02 -13.90
N TYR A 421 9.99 7.91 -15.07
CA TYR A 421 9.49 6.61 -15.56
C TYR A 421 10.67 5.68 -15.87
N GLY A 422 10.45 4.37 -15.80
CA GLY A 422 11.51 3.38 -16.04
C GLY A 422 12.25 3.58 -17.37
N ARG A 423 11.53 3.95 -18.45
CA ARG A 423 12.15 4.27 -19.75
C ARG A 423 13.09 5.48 -19.68
N ASP A 424 12.73 6.49 -18.88
CA ASP A 424 13.55 7.71 -18.75
C ASP A 424 14.82 7.42 -17.92
N VAL A 425 14.76 6.49 -16.98
CA VAL A 425 15.94 6.00 -16.23
C VAL A 425 16.90 5.29 -17.17
N LEU A 426 16.40 4.39 -18.04
CA LEU A 426 17.22 3.68 -19.04
C LEU A 426 17.86 4.65 -20.04
N LYS A 427 17.11 5.66 -20.49
CA LYS A 427 17.61 6.69 -21.41
C LYS A 427 18.68 7.56 -20.78
N ASN A 428 18.46 8.03 -19.56
CA ASN A 428 19.34 8.97 -18.86
C ASN A 428 20.49 8.28 -18.11
N LYS A 429 20.44 6.95 -18.00
CA LYS A 429 21.45 6.12 -17.30
C LYS A 429 21.71 6.53 -15.86
N ALA A 430 20.76 7.19 -15.22
CA ALA A 430 20.84 7.63 -13.84
C ALA A 430 19.45 7.73 -13.21
N GLY A 431 19.34 7.38 -11.93
CA GLY A 431 18.12 7.46 -11.17
C GLY A 431 18.33 7.62 -9.67
N THR A 432 17.35 8.23 -9.01
CA THR A 432 17.28 8.29 -7.54
C THR A 432 16.74 6.96 -6.98
N CYS A 433 16.67 6.81 -5.66
CA CYS A 433 16.16 5.57 -5.04
C CYS A 433 14.77 5.19 -5.57
N ILE A 434 13.84 6.14 -5.66
CA ILE A 434 12.49 5.89 -6.19
C ILE A 434 12.49 5.53 -7.68
N ASP A 435 13.32 6.21 -8.49
CA ASP A 435 13.43 5.94 -9.92
C ASP A 435 13.91 4.50 -10.18
N LEU A 436 14.91 4.06 -9.39
CA LEU A 436 15.44 2.69 -9.47
C LEU A 436 14.43 1.65 -8.99
N ALA A 437 13.69 1.96 -7.91
CA ALA A 437 12.63 1.08 -7.41
C ALA A 437 11.52 0.90 -8.45
N ILE A 438 11.09 1.98 -9.11
CA ILE A 438 10.09 1.97 -10.18
C ILE A 438 10.57 1.15 -11.38
N LEU A 439 11.80 1.36 -11.85
CA LEU A 439 12.34 0.59 -12.97
C LEU A 439 12.41 -0.91 -12.63
N TYR A 440 12.95 -1.25 -11.44
CA TYR A 440 13.03 -2.64 -10.98
C TYR A 440 11.64 -3.29 -10.92
N GLY A 441 10.67 -2.60 -10.31
CA GLY A 441 9.28 -3.07 -10.24
C GLY A 441 8.63 -3.23 -11.60
N SER A 442 8.85 -2.28 -12.54
CA SER A 442 8.32 -2.35 -13.89
C SER A 442 8.85 -3.55 -14.67
N MET A 443 10.15 -3.82 -14.60
CA MET A 443 10.77 -4.97 -15.26
C MET A 443 10.31 -6.31 -14.66
N CYS A 444 10.17 -6.40 -13.34
CA CYS A 444 9.64 -7.59 -12.67
C CYS A 444 8.17 -7.85 -13.03
N GLN A 445 7.34 -6.82 -13.06
CA GLN A 445 5.93 -6.97 -13.41
C GLN A 445 5.72 -7.36 -14.87
N SER A 446 6.60 -6.91 -15.79
CA SER A 446 6.54 -7.28 -17.22
C SER A 446 6.66 -8.78 -17.49
N VAL A 447 7.24 -9.54 -16.56
CA VAL A 447 7.36 -11.01 -16.65
C VAL A 447 6.39 -11.74 -15.72
N GLY A 448 5.39 -11.04 -15.20
CA GLY A 448 4.32 -11.61 -14.38
C GLY A 448 4.64 -11.76 -12.90
N LEU A 449 5.73 -11.19 -12.39
CA LEU A 449 6.02 -11.12 -10.96
C LEU A 449 5.17 -10.03 -10.29
N GLU A 450 4.96 -10.12 -8.98
CA GLU A 450 4.21 -9.15 -8.18
C GLU A 450 5.17 -8.22 -7.40
N PRO A 451 5.53 -7.04 -7.96
CA PRO A 451 6.37 -6.08 -7.22
C PRO A 451 5.57 -5.37 -6.13
N VAL A 452 6.27 -5.07 -5.06
CA VAL A 452 5.84 -4.24 -3.95
C VAL A 452 6.89 -3.16 -3.76
N LEU A 453 6.49 -1.88 -3.74
CA LEU A 453 7.40 -0.79 -3.46
C LEU A 453 7.14 -0.26 -2.05
N TYR A 454 8.22 -0.07 -1.29
CA TYR A 454 8.16 0.49 0.06
C TYR A 454 8.71 1.90 0.07
N ASN A 455 7.89 2.84 0.56
CA ASN A 455 8.34 4.18 0.92
C ASN A 455 8.61 4.21 2.42
N ILE A 456 9.76 4.72 2.81
CA ILE A 456 10.17 4.99 4.19
C ILE A 456 10.73 6.41 4.29
N PRO A 457 10.93 7.00 5.47
CA PRO A 457 11.52 8.33 5.59
C PRO A 457 12.80 8.49 4.79
N GLY A 458 12.77 9.36 3.77
CA GLY A 458 13.90 9.68 2.91
C GLY A 458 14.31 8.61 1.91
N HIS A 459 13.56 7.52 1.75
CA HIS A 459 13.97 6.42 0.86
C HIS A 459 12.79 5.65 0.26
N CYS A 460 13.04 5.04 -0.92
CA CYS A 460 12.12 4.10 -1.56
C CYS A 460 12.91 2.91 -2.12
N PHE A 461 12.45 1.70 -1.87
CA PHE A 461 13.07 0.47 -2.36
C PHE A 461 12.04 -0.56 -2.83
N PRO A 462 12.39 -1.40 -3.83
CA PRO A 462 11.51 -2.43 -4.33
C PRO A 462 11.60 -3.72 -3.52
N ALA A 463 10.54 -4.50 -3.60
CA ALA A 463 10.51 -5.89 -3.21
C ALA A 463 9.67 -6.67 -4.24
N VAL A 464 9.80 -7.98 -4.26
CA VAL A 464 9.00 -8.86 -5.12
C VAL A 464 8.41 -9.98 -4.28
N LYS A 465 7.12 -10.21 -4.45
CA LYS A 465 6.45 -11.35 -3.86
C LYS A 465 6.68 -12.58 -4.74
N LEU A 466 7.28 -13.61 -4.17
CA LEU A 466 7.58 -14.86 -4.87
C LEU A 466 6.30 -15.63 -5.22
N PRO A 467 6.25 -16.25 -6.41
CA PRO A 467 5.01 -16.77 -6.98
C PRO A 467 4.45 -18.01 -6.25
N ARG A 468 5.28 -18.82 -5.61
CA ARG A 468 4.86 -20.06 -4.96
C ARG A 468 4.78 -19.92 -3.43
N SER A 469 5.85 -19.47 -2.80
CA SER A 469 5.89 -19.31 -1.33
C SER A 469 5.13 -18.09 -0.84
N GLY A 470 4.90 -17.08 -1.70
CA GLY A 470 4.33 -15.79 -1.31
C GLY A 470 5.29 -14.94 -0.46
N ARG A 471 6.54 -15.38 -0.25
CA ARG A 471 7.57 -14.60 0.47
C ARG A 471 7.86 -13.31 -0.29
N VAL A 472 8.02 -12.22 0.44
CA VAL A 472 8.42 -10.92 -0.13
C VAL A 472 9.91 -10.75 0.04
N ILE A 473 10.63 -10.60 -1.07
CA ILE A 473 12.09 -10.43 -1.11
C ILE A 473 12.40 -8.96 -1.41
N PRO A 474 12.90 -8.18 -0.44
CA PRO A 474 13.29 -6.79 -0.64
C PRO A 474 14.64 -6.70 -1.35
N VAL A 475 14.86 -5.61 -2.08
CA VAL A 475 16.12 -5.34 -2.78
C VAL A 475 16.54 -3.89 -2.56
N GLU A 476 17.75 -3.66 -2.07
CA GLU A 476 18.31 -2.31 -2.00
C GLU A 476 18.85 -1.91 -3.38
N SER A 477 17.99 -1.29 -4.17
CA SER A 477 18.31 -0.94 -5.56
C SER A 477 19.36 0.17 -5.70
N THR A 478 19.68 0.93 -4.65
CA THR A 478 20.74 1.96 -4.69
C THR A 478 22.15 1.37 -4.59
N MET A 479 22.26 0.07 -4.31
CA MET A 479 23.53 -0.66 -4.25
C MET A 479 23.94 -1.27 -5.61
N ILE A 480 23.16 -1.05 -6.69
CA ILE A 480 23.51 -1.53 -8.04
C ILE A 480 24.92 -1.10 -8.46
N GLY A 481 25.65 -2.03 -9.10
CA GLY A 481 27.02 -1.79 -9.54
C GLY A 481 28.07 -1.69 -8.43
N LYS A 482 27.66 -1.76 -7.14
CA LYS A 482 28.56 -1.64 -5.99
C LYS A 482 28.57 -2.87 -5.10
N ALA A 483 27.51 -3.64 -5.07
CA ALA A 483 27.35 -4.83 -4.23
C ALA A 483 26.66 -5.95 -5.02
N SER A 484 26.78 -7.18 -4.50
CA SER A 484 26.05 -8.33 -5.05
C SER A 484 24.54 -8.20 -4.83
N PHE A 485 23.74 -8.95 -5.59
CA PHE A 485 22.30 -9.02 -5.38
C PHE A 485 21.96 -9.55 -3.97
N GLU A 486 22.68 -10.56 -3.52
CA GLU A 486 22.52 -11.17 -2.20
C GLU A 486 22.80 -10.16 -1.08
N ASP A 487 23.85 -9.34 -1.21
CA ASP A 487 24.17 -8.27 -0.25
C ASP A 487 23.08 -7.18 -0.25
N ALA A 488 22.57 -6.80 -1.42
CA ALA A 488 21.49 -5.84 -1.53
C ALA A 488 20.17 -6.35 -0.88
N VAL A 489 19.86 -7.64 -1.04
CA VAL A 489 18.71 -8.27 -0.37
C VAL A 489 18.92 -8.31 1.15
N LYS A 490 20.11 -8.73 1.60
CA LYS A 490 20.46 -8.78 3.03
C LYS A 490 20.38 -7.40 3.66
N TYR A 491 20.94 -6.39 3.02
CA TYR A 491 20.90 -5.01 3.51
C TYR A 491 19.47 -4.50 3.67
N ALA A 492 18.63 -4.67 2.62
CA ALA A 492 17.23 -4.26 2.66
C ALA A 492 16.45 -4.99 3.77
N GLN A 493 16.73 -6.29 3.98
CA GLN A 493 16.11 -7.08 5.03
C GLN A 493 16.48 -6.58 6.42
N GLU A 494 17.77 -6.33 6.68
CA GLU A 494 18.27 -5.95 8.00
C GLU A 494 18.01 -4.47 8.32
N LYS A 495 18.20 -3.58 7.35
CA LYS A 495 18.16 -2.12 7.58
C LYS A 495 16.79 -1.50 7.37
N HIS A 496 15.89 -2.17 6.64
CA HIS A 496 14.56 -1.64 6.34
C HIS A 496 13.45 -2.55 6.86
N ILE A 497 13.37 -3.78 6.38
CA ILE A 497 12.24 -4.67 6.72
C ILE A 497 12.16 -5.01 8.21
N GLN A 498 13.29 -5.32 8.86
CA GLN A 498 13.28 -5.63 10.29
C GLN A 498 12.87 -4.42 11.15
N PRO A 499 13.42 -3.20 10.98
CA PRO A 499 12.95 -2.02 11.69
C PRO A 499 11.47 -1.68 11.41
N MET A 500 10.98 -1.87 10.16
CA MET A 500 9.56 -1.71 9.83
C MET A 500 8.69 -2.70 10.61
N ARG A 501 9.05 -3.99 10.64
CA ARG A 501 8.33 -5.03 11.39
C ARG A 501 8.32 -4.79 12.90
N ASN A 502 9.38 -4.20 13.42
CA ASN A 502 9.52 -3.86 14.84
C ASN A 502 8.84 -2.52 15.19
N GLY A 503 8.17 -1.85 14.25
CA GLY A 503 7.54 -0.54 14.49
C GLY A 503 8.52 0.61 14.73
N GLN A 504 9.80 0.41 14.42
CA GLN A 504 10.86 1.43 14.59
C GLN A 504 10.98 2.36 13.38
N LEU A 505 10.48 1.92 12.23
CA LEU A 505 10.54 2.66 10.97
C LEU A 505 9.14 2.72 10.35
N PRO A 506 8.53 3.91 10.20
CA PRO A 506 7.26 4.05 9.52
C PRO A 506 7.43 3.79 8.03
N TYR A 507 6.41 3.24 7.39
CA TYR A 507 6.44 2.91 5.97
C TYR A 507 5.06 3.01 5.32
N ASP A 508 5.06 3.18 4.00
CA ASP A 508 3.92 3.04 3.11
C ASP A 508 4.22 1.94 2.09
N GLU A 509 3.28 1.01 1.91
CA GLU A 509 3.43 -0.17 1.07
C GLU A 509 2.56 -0.06 -0.17
N ALA A 510 3.18 -0.02 -1.34
CA ALA A 510 2.52 -0.04 -2.63
C ALA A 510 2.55 -1.45 -3.24
N GLN A 511 1.50 -2.24 -3.05
CA GLN A 511 1.25 -3.47 -3.78
C GLN A 511 0.79 -3.11 -5.20
N ILE A 512 1.70 -3.08 -6.16
CA ILE A 512 1.48 -2.46 -7.48
C ILE A 512 0.26 -3.06 -8.20
N ALA A 513 0.16 -4.39 -8.30
CA ALA A 513 -0.96 -5.04 -8.95
C ALA A 513 -2.32 -4.69 -8.34
N LYS A 514 -2.37 -4.43 -7.02
CA LYS A 514 -3.59 -4.00 -6.32
C LYS A 514 -3.98 -2.57 -6.71
N TYR A 515 -3.00 -1.64 -6.70
CA TYR A 515 -3.25 -0.25 -7.06
C TYR A 515 -3.62 -0.10 -8.53
N HIS A 516 -2.99 -0.86 -9.43
CA HIS A 516 -3.37 -0.90 -10.86
C HIS A 516 -4.81 -1.37 -11.05
N LYS A 517 -5.25 -2.42 -10.36
CA LYS A 517 -6.66 -2.88 -10.38
C LYS A 517 -7.64 -1.83 -9.85
N GLN A 518 -7.18 -0.94 -8.99
CA GLN A 518 -7.98 0.17 -8.47
C GLN A 518 -7.97 1.39 -9.39
N GLY A 519 -7.16 1.38 -10.45
CA GLY A 519 -7.07 2.47 -11.43
C GLY A 519 -5.92 3.46 -11.22
N ALA A 520 -5.01 3.23 -10.25
CA ALA A 520 -3.75 3.98 -10.16
C ALA A 520 -2.74 3.36 -11.14
N VAL A 521 -3.03 3.54 -12.43
CA VAL A 521 -2.19 3.04 -13.54
C VAL A 521 -1.40 4.18 -14.18
N PRO A 522 -0.26 3.88 -14.79
CA PRO A 522 0.53 4.89 -15.49
C PRO A 522 -0.26 5.61 -16.59
N MET A 523 0.11 6.84 -16.84
CA MET A 523 -0.35 7.56 -18.01
C MET A 523 0.24 6.96 -19.30
N ASP A 524 -0.39 7.24 -20.45
CA ASP A 524 0.15 6.85 -21.75
C ASP A 524 1.36 7.72 -22.08
N LEU A 525 2.51 7.07 -22.25
CA LEU A 525 3.75 7.77 -22.57
C LEU A 525 3.93 7.89 -24.09
N PRO A 526 4.49 9.01 -24.58
CA PRO A 526 4.74 9.19 -26.01
C PRO A 526 5.60 8.07 -26.60
N ASN A 527 5.36 7.71 -27.86
CA ASN A 527 6.19 6.76 -28.59
C ASN A 527 7.62 7.30 -28.75
N VAL A 528 8.62 6.44 -28.50
CA VAL A 528 10.06 6.78 -28.63
C VAL A 528 10.73 6.16 -29.85
N GLY A 529 9.95 5.55 -30.75
CA GLY A 529 10.43 4.93 -32.00
C GLY A 529 10.90 3.49 -31.81
N GLU A 530 11.49 2.93 -32.86
CA GLU A 530 12.02 1.56 -32.88
C GLU A 530 13.40 1.47 -32.23
N ASP A 531 13.66 0.34 -31.58
CA ASP A 531 14.93 -0.04 -30.93
C ASP A 531 15.57 1.07 -30.05
N PRO A 532 14.80 1.67 -29.13
CA PRO A 532 15.31 2.76 -28.32
C PRO A 532 16.47 2.33 -27.41
N LEU A 533 16.49 1.07 -26.96
CA LEU A 533 17.53 0.58 -26.04
C LEU A 533 18.91 0.58 -26.71
N ASP A 534 19.01 0.20 -27.97
CA ASP A 534 20.27 0.19 -28.71
C ASP A 534 20.76 1.62 -29.01
N LYS A 535 19.83 2.50 -29.41
CA LYS A 535 20.10 3.93 -29.62
C LYS A 535 20.59 4.62 -28.32
N TRP A 536 20.11 4.16 -27.16
CA TRP A 536 20.55 4.68 -25.86
C TRP A 536 21.80 3.96 -25.33
N GLY A 537 22.35 2.99 -26.06
CA GLY A 537 23.51 2.22 -25.66
C GLY A 537 23.28 1.41 -24.38
N VAL A 538 22.09 0.81 -24.26
CA VAL A 538 21.77 -0.09 -23.15
C VAL A 538 22.41 -1.46 -23.42
N LYS A 539 23.22 -1.94 -22.49
CA LYS A 539 24.01 -3.16 -22.64
C LYS A 539 23.47 -4.28 -21.76
N MET A 540 23.69 -5.52 -22.18
CA MET A 540 23.52 -6.68 -21.32
C MET A 540 24.78 -6.86 -20.45
N PRO A 541 24.65 -7.32 -19.20
CA PRO A 541 25.79 -7.63 -18.37
C PRO A 541 26.69 -8.66 -19.05
N THR A 542 28.00 -8.45 -18.99
CA THR A 542 28.94 -9.47 -19.41
C THR A 542 28.82 -10.63 -18.42
N PRO A 543 28.72 -11.91 -18.88
CA PRO A 543 28.74 -13.02 -17.96
C PRO A 543 29.98 -12.93 -17.09
N GLN A 544 29.81 -12.83 -15.78
CA GLN A 544 30.94 -12.88 -14.87
C GLN A 544 31.53 -14.30 -14.96
N VAL A 545 32.53 -14.47 -15.78
CA VAL A 545 33.46 -15.59 -15.63
C VAL A 545 34.08 -15.39 -14.24
N ASN A 546 33.75 -16.28 -13.31
CA ASN A 546 34.39 -16.30 -11.99
C ASN A 546 35.93 -16.21 -12.20
N ARG A 547 36.48 -14.99 -12.17
CA ARG A 547 37.89 -14.80 -11.99
C ARG A 547 38.17 -15.13 -10.53
N GLY A 548 38.47 -16.41 -10.30
CA GLY A 548 39.09 -16.83 -9.06
C GLY A 548 40.25 -15.88 -8.76
N ALA A 549 40.30 -15.48 -7.52
CA ALA A 549 41.36 -14.63 -7.00
C ALA A 549 42.74 -15.10 -7.50
N ASN A 550 43.33 -14.35 -8.43
CA ASN A 550 44.73 -14.50 -8.79
C ASN A 550 45.55 -13.86 -7.67
N THR A 551 45.93 -14.67 -6.71
CA THR A 551 47.11 -14.36 -5.88
C THR A 551 48.34 -14.57 -6.76
N ASN A 552 48.98 -13.48 -7.12
CA ASN A 552 50.34 -13.49 -7.63
C ASN A 552 51.29 -14.22 -6.65
N THR A 553 51.82 -15.34 -7.07
CA THR A 553 53.12 -15.83 -6.57
C THR A 553 53.98 -16.22 -7.75
N ASN A 554 55.06 -15.48 -7.88
CA ASN A 554 56.20 -15.75 -8.76
C ASN A 554 56.84 -17.10 -8.45
N GLY A 555 57.15 -17.82 -9.53
CA GLY A 555 58.42 -18.54 -9.70
C GLY A 555 58.52 -19.94 -9.10
N ASN A 556 58.54 -20.97 -9.83
CA ASN A 556 59.71 -21.67 -10.32
C ASN A 556 59.39 -23.12 -10.78
N ASN A 557 60.08 -23.56 -11.77
CA ASN A 557 60.12 -24.85 -12.42
C ASN A 557 60.07 -26.09 -11.52
N GLY A 558 59.38 -27.14 -12.03
CA GLY A 558 59.60 -28.51 -11.55
C GLY A 558 58.64 -29.51 -12.14
N ASN A 559 59.11 -30.30 -13.10
CA ASN A 559 58.50 -31.53 -13.67
C ASN A 559 57.92 -32.47 -12.63
N GLY A 560 56.76 -33.05 -12.91
CA GLY A 560 56.30 -34.27 -12.20
C GLY A 560 54.87 -34.69 -12.54
N ARG A 561 54.77 -35.67 -13.44
CA ARG A 561 53.56 -36.47 -13.68
C ARG A 561 53.06 -37.05 -12.36
N ASN A 562 51.75 -36.94 -12.06
CA ASN A 562 50.90 -38.13 -11.79
C ASN A 562 49.45 -37.72 -11.61
N GLY A 563 48.59 -38.41 -12.33
CA GLY A 563 47.14 -38.37 -12.15
C GLY A 563 46.75 -39.00 -10.81
N GLY A 564 45.72 -38.43 -10.19
CA GLY A 564 45.13 -38.96 -8.98
C GLY A 564 43.76 -38.30 -8.76
N ASN A 565 42.73 -39.01 -9.18
CA ASN A 565 41.34 -38.80 -8.84
C ASN A 565 41.20 -38.60 -7.32
N GLN A 566 40.88 -37.40 -6.88
CA GLN A 566 40.44 -37.16 -5.49
C GLN A 566 39.06 -36.53 -5.44
N GLN A 567 38.03 -37.32 -5.55
CA GLN A 567 36.68 -37.01 -5.11
C GLN A 567 35.91 -38.29 -4.71
N PRO A 568 36.17 -38.87 -3.56
CA PRO A 568 35.07 -39.42 -2.76
C PRO A 568 35.16 -39.19 -1.23
N MET A 569 36.20 -38.53 -0.69
CA MET A 569 36.35 -38.50 0.77
C MET A 569 35.39 -37.54 1.52
N VAL A 570 34.84 -36.49 0.91
CA VAL A 570 34.01 -35.52 1.62
C VAL A 570 32.60 -36.08 1.91
N GLN A 571 32.05 -36.90 1.01
CA GLN A 571 30.69 -37.41 1.18
C GLN A 571 30.59 -38.42 2.32
N ASN A 572 31.58 -39.29 2.50
CA ASN A 572 31.60 -40.26 3.61
C ASN A 572 31.93 -39.61 4.98
N SER A 573 32.58 -38.47 5.01
CA SER A 573 32.97 -37.82 6.25
C SER A 573 31.82 -37.08 6.93
N ILE A 574 30.70 -36.75 6.24
CA ILE A 574 29.53 -36.08 6.80
C ILE A 574 28.45 -37.04 7.33
N LEU A 575 28.59 -38.35 7.05
CA LEU A 575 27.63 -39.37 7.50
C LEU A 575 27.59 -39.45 9.03
N GLY A 576 26.43 -39.77 9.55
CA GLY A 576 26.20 -39.95 11.00
C GLY A 576 25.23 -38.95 11.60
N THR A 577 25.12 -38.98 12.91
CA THR A 577 24.21 -38.11 13.68
C THR A 577 24.93 -36.88 14.17
N TRP A 578 24.31 -35.75 13.99
CA TRP A 578 24.77 -34.42 14.37
C TRP A 578 23.79 -33.80 15.35
N GLN A 579 24.27 -33.17 16.42
CA GLN A 579 23.43 -32.47 17.41
C GLN A 579 23.90 -31.04 17.62
N THR A 580 22.95 -30.17 17.96
CA THR A 580 23.22 -28.78 18.34
C THR A 580 22.29 -28.30 19.42
N SER A 581 22.75 -27.30 20.18
CA SER A 581 21.88 -26.48 21.03
C SER A 581 22.42 -25.05 21.09
N PHE A 582 21.55 -24.09 20.95
CA PHE A 582 21.92 -22.66 21.02
C PHE A 582 20.75 -21.83 21.57
N LYS A 583 21.06 -20.61 22.00
CA LYS A 583 20.04 -19.64 22.42
C LYS A 583 20.05 -18.47 21.44
N SER A 584 18.87 -18.07 20.96
CA SER A 584 18.69 -16.92 20.10
C SER A 584 17.38 -16.22 20.47
N ASN A 585 17.43 -14.90 20.64
CA ASN A 585 16.25 -14.06 20.90
C ASN A 585 15.33 -14.55 22.04
N GLY A 586 15.92 -15.02 23.15
CA GLY A 586 15.17 -15.52 24.30
C GLY A 586 14.58 -16.94 24.13
N MET A 587 14.82 -17.58 22.98
CA MET A 587 14.46 -18.97 22.71
C MET A 587 15.69 -19.89 22.85
N SER A 588 15.47 -21.10 23.35
CA SER A 588 16.44 -22.18 23.32
C SER A 588 16.07 -23.16 22.21
N VAL A 589 16.98 -23.37 21.27
CA VAL A 589 16.81 -24.33 20.16
C VAL A 589 17.77 -25.48 20.38
N GLY A 590 17.27 -26.69 20.38
CA GLY A 590 18.06 -27.93 20.38
C GLY A 590 17.60 -28.83 19.24
N GLY A 591 18.51 -29.57 18.64
CA GLY A 591 18.14 -30.47 17.55
C GLY A 591 19.20 -31.51 17.26
N ALA A 592 18.78 -32.57 16.60
CA ALA A 592 19.66 -33.58 16.05
C ALA A 592 19.18 -33.97 14.64
N PHE A 593 20.11 -34.31 13.77
CA PHE A 593 19.80 -34.92 12.50
C PHE A 593 20.81 -36.00 12.13
N THR A 594 20.36 -36.97 11.34
CA THR A 594 21.17 -38.09 10.86
C THR A 594 21.21 -38.11 9.35
N LEU A 595 22.41 -38.15 8.78
CA LEU A 595 22.65 -38.35 7.37
C LEU A 595 23.12 -39.81 7.16
N LYS A 596 22.30 -40.61 6.48
CA LYS A 596 22.54 -42.04 6.25
C LYS A 596 23.30 -42.28 4.93
N ALA A 597 24.03 -43.36 4.87
CA ALA A 597 24.84 -43.70 3.68
C ALA A 597 23.98 -44.03 2.43
N ASP A 598 22.73 -44.42 2.62
CA ASP A 598 21.75 -44.65 1.56
C ASP A 598 21.11 -43.36 1.00
N GLY A 599 21.53 -42.20 1.48
CA GLY A 599 20.95 -40.89 1.13
C GLY A 599 19.71 -40.50 1.95
N GLY A 600 19.35 -41.28 2.97
CA GLY A 600 18.25 -40.99 3.87
C GLY A 600 18.62 -39.90 4.87
N PHE A 601 17.62 -39.09 5.27
CA PHE A 601 17.71 -38.03 6.26
C PHE A 601 16.65 -38.22 7.33
N GLU A 602 17.02 -38.03 8.58
CA GLU A 602 16.11 -37.94 9.72
C GLU A 602 16.53 -36.76 10.61
N GLY A 603 15.58 -35.93 11.05
CA GLY A 603 15.88 -34.79 11.91
C GLY A 603 14.77 -34.51 12.92
N ALA A 604 15.16 -34.04 14.10
CA ALA A 604 14.22 -33.58 15.13
C ALA A 604 14.75 -32.33 15.82
N TRP A 605 13.89 -31.36 16.01
CA TRP A 605 14.21 -30.06 16.64
C TRP A 605 13.21 -29.73 17.72
N VAL A 606 13.71 -29.16 18.83
CA VAL A 606 12.90 -28.65 19.91
C VAL A 606 13.24 -27.19 20.12
N MET A 607 12.24 -26.34 20.02
CA MET A 607 12.33 -24.92 20.32
C MET A 607 11.56 -24.63 21.62
N LYS A 608 12.26 -24.09 22.62
CA LYS A 608 11.67 -23.68 23.91
C LYS A 608 11.74 -22.15 23.98
N GLY A 609 10.61 -21.51 24.09
CA GLY A 609 10.48 -20.07 24.27
C GLY A 609 9.60 -19.73 25.49
N PRO A 610 9.45 -18.43 25.77
CA PRO A 610 8.61 -17.96 26.88
C PRO A 610 7.13 -18.36 26.77
N TYR A 611 6.71 -18.79 25.57
CA TYR A 611 5.31 -19.11 25.24
C TYR A 611 5.06 -20.63 25.04
N GLY A 612 6.05 -21.48 25.32
CA GLY A 612 5.88 -22.94 25.21
C GLY A 612 7.05 -23.65 24.52
N THR A 613 6.86 -24.94 24.33
CA THR A 613 7.81 -25.82 23.63
C THR A 613 7.17 -26.29 22.34
N ASN A 614 7.85 -26.09 21.21
CA ASN A 614 7.49 -26.66 19.93
C ASN A 614 8.51 -27.72 19.53
N GLN A 615 8.05 -28.88 19.09
CA GLN A 615 8.87 -29.97 18.61
C GLN A 615 8.48 -30.30 17.17
N VAL A 616 9.48 -30.37 16.29
CA VAL A 616 9.33 -30.72 14.88
C VAL A 616 10.25 -31.88 14.56
N SER A 617 9.74 -32.90 13.88
CA SER A 617 10.54 -33.98 13.31
C SER A 617 10.27 -34.08 11.82
N ASP A 618 11.27 -34.48 11.05
CA ASP A 618 11.17 -34.64 9.61
C ASP A 618 12.06 -35.80 9.14
N THR A 619 11.63 -36.46 8.07
CA THR A 619 12.38 -37.49 7.35
C THR A 619 12.50 -37.09 5.89
N GLY A 620 13.37 -37.76 5.15
CA GLY A 620 13.52 -37.44 3.73
C GLY A 620 14.84 -37.92 3.16
N THR A 621 15.37 -37.18 2.19
CA THR A 621 16.64 -37.49 1.53
C THR A 621 17.62 -36.36 1.60
N TRP A 622 18.91 -36.67 1.46
CA TRP A 622 19.97 -35.66 1.41
C TRP A 622 20.95 -35.92 0.26
N SER A 623 21.63 -34.88 -0.14
CA SER A 623 22.74 -34.93 -1.08
C SER A 623 23.75 -33.83 -0.80
N LEU A 624 25.02 -34.07 -1.13
CA LEU A 624 26.11 -33.11 -0.96
C LEU A 624 26.80 -32.85 -2.31
N LYS A 625 26.91 -31.56 -2.69
CA LYS A 625 27.67 -31.16 -3.87
C LYS A 625 28.63 -30.01 -3.48
N GLY A 626 29.94 -30.32 -3.43
CA GLY A 626 30.92 -29.42 -2.87
C GLY A 626 30.63 -29.17 -1.38
N ASN A 627 30.45 -27.92 -0.98
CA ASN A 627 30.08 -27.52 0.38
C ASN A 627 28.58 -27.22 0.54
N LYS A 628 27.74 -27.58 -0.43
CA LYS A 628 26.28 -27.39 -0.37
C LYS A 628 25.59 -28.70 -0.02
N LEU A 629 25.05 -28.76 1.18
CA LEU A 629 24.20 -29.84 1.67
C LEU A 629 22.75 -29.52 1.29
N THR A 630 22.14 -30.39 0.49
CA THR A 630 20.71 -30.31 0.16
C THR A 630 19.96 -31.36 0.96
N ILE A 631 18.96 -30.94 1.71
CA ILE A 631 18.04 -31.80 2.46
C ILE A 631 16.66 -31.64 1.84
N ARG A 632 15.99 -32.74 1.51
CA ARG A 632 14.61 -32.80 1.03
C ARG A 632 13.78 -33.51 2.08
N GLY A 633 13.19 -32.73 2.97
CA GLY A 633 12.30 -33.24 4.02
C GLY A 633 10.88 -33.48 3.49
N ASP A 634 10.24 -34.53 3.96
CA ASP A 634 8.88 -34.92 3.59
C ASP A 634 7.85 -33.87 4.06
N SER A 635 8.12 -33.22 5.20
CA SER A 635 7.27 -32.18 5.80
C SER A 635 7.78 -30.76 5.57
N THR A 636 9.10 -30.54 5.54
CA THR A 636 9.71 -29.21 5.51
C THR A 636 10.12 -28.77 4.10
N GLY A 637 10.04 -29.65 3.10
CA GLY A 637 10.43 -29.37 1.72
C GLY A 637 11.95 -29.37 1.52
N THR A 638 12.40 -28.75 0.42
CA THR A 638 13.84 -28.75 0.07
C THR A 638 14.56 -27.56 0.68
N VAL A 639 15.63 -27.84 1.42
CA VAL A 639 16.52 -26.87 2.06
C VAL A 639 17.94 -27.09 1.56
N VAL A 640 18.63 -26.03 1.15
CA VAL A 640 20.05 -26.06 0.76
C VAL A 640 20.83 -25.22 1.78
N ARG A 641 21.90 -25.82 2.34
CA ARG A 641 22.75 -25.19 3.33
C ARG A 641 24.21 -25.17 2.88
N THR A 642 24.89 -24.07 3.09
CA THR A 642 26.35 -24.02 2.99
C THR A 642 26.92 -24.61 4.28
N ILE A 643 27.83 -25.55 4.14
CA ILE A 643 28.44 -26.25 5.26
C ILE A 643 29.97 -26.14 5.25
N ASN A 644 30.54 -26.16 6.44
CA ASN A 644 31.97 -26.32 6.64
C ASN A 644 32.23 -27.42 7.67
N LEU A 645 32.93 -28.47 7.26
CA LEU A 645 33.21 -29.65 8.12
C LEU A 645 34.65 -29.61 8.62
N ALA A 646 34.82 -29.62 9.92
CA ALA A 646 36.12 -29.65 10.59
C ALA A 646 36.11 -30.73 11.70
N GLY A 647 36.54 -31.94 11.35
CA GLY A 647 36.50 -33.10 12.27
C GLY A 647 35.08 -33.45 12.71
N ASP A 648 34.82 -33.44 14.03
CA ASP A 648 33.51 -33.72 14.63
C ASP A 648 32.62 -32.44 14.73
N LYS A 649 32.97 -31.34 14.08
CA LYS A 649 32.19 -30.10 14.01
C LYS A 649 31.73 -29.83 12.59
N LEU A 650 30.45 -29.54 12.44
CA LEU A 650 29.81 -29.14 11.19
C LEU A 650 29.17 -27.77 11.39
N ASP A 651 29.77 -26.76 10.79
CA ASP A 651 29.18 -25.44 10.74
C ASP A 651 28.21 -25.38 9.56
N MET A 652 26.98 -24.92 9.83
CA MET A 652 25.90 -24.84 8.85
C MET A 652 25.30 -23.43 8.91
N GLU A 653 25.27 -22.76 7.78
CA GLU A 653 24.56 -21.49 7.63
C GLU A 653 23.05 -21.75 7.68
N VAL A 654 22.38 -21.18 8.67
CA VAL A 654 20.91 -21.24 8.82
C VAL A 654 20.34 -19.86 8.54
N ALA A 655 19.98 -19.64 7.26
CA ALA A 655 19.54 -18.34 6.78
C ALA A 655 18.28 -17.84 7.52
N GLU A 656 17.42 -18.72 8.00
CA GLU A 656 16.22 -18.37 8.77
C GLU A 656 16.53 -17.67 10.09
N PHE A 657 17.70 -17.93 10.66
CA PHE A 657 18.18 -17.29 11.89
C PHE A 657 19.27 -16.25 11.65
N GLY A 658 19.73 -16.10 10.40
CA GLY A 658 20.82 -15.18 10.03
C GLY A 658 22.14 -15.50 10.74
N MET A 659 22.40 -16.76 11.04
CA MET A 659 23.57 -17.18 11.80
C MET A 659 24.12 -18.52 11.31
N THR A 660 25.41 -18.75 11.60
CA THR A 660 26.02 -20.09 11.46
C THR A 660 25.77 -20.88 12.73
N VAL A 661 25.23 -22.06 12.59
CA VAL A 661 24.97 -23.00 13.68
C VAL A 661 26.01 -24.12 13.62
N THR A 662 26.75 -24.32 14.71
CA THR A 662 27.70 -25.42 14.84
C THR A 662 27.00 -26.66 15.38
N TRP A 663 27.14 -27.75 14.64
CA TRP A 663 26.67 -29.07 15.00
C TRP A 663 27.85 -29.94 15.40
N THR A 664 27.67 -30.75 16.44
CA THR A 664 28.70 -31.67 16.92
C THR A 664 28.27 -33.10 16.63
N ARG A 665 29.20 -33.93 16.17
CA ARG A 665 28.93 -35.33 15.88
C ARG A 665 28.60 -36.08 17.17
N VAL A 666 27.54 -36.85 17.16
CA VAL A 666 27.19 -37.79 18.23
C VAL A 666 28.04 -39.03 18.05
N LYS A 667 28.84 -39.39 19.06
CA LYS A 667 29.70 -40.61 19.08
C LYS A 667 28.87 -41.85 19.37
#